data_9fa5869bc9bee07db658c4033447df3f
#
_entry.id   9fa5869bc9bee07db658c4033447df3f
#
_cell.length_a   1.000
_cell.length_b   1.000
_cell.length_c   1.000
_cell.angle_alpha   90.00
_cell.angle_beta   90.00
_cell.angle_gamma   90.00
#
_symmetry.space_group_name_H-M   'P 1'
#
loop_
_entity.id
_entity.type
_entity.pdbx_description
1 polymer ?
#
loop_
_entity_poly.entity_id
_entity_poly.type
_entity_poly.pdbx_seq_one_letter_code
_entity_poly.pdbx_strand_id
1 'polypeptide(L)'
;MRCLAKRAVLLKLSLKRRVVRNRSFLDPVNDFILWYSKSPRTLGNTKFRPLFEERSLDADTVDEFSRAELPSGQVINLKRFKNADGEELDFRSYPRRIDQEFPNARLFRPWPVTNGGYRANQMDPVNFRGLQIPPPKGNCWRHTSKRQDSGLSGMERLLVADRLVLSRTALDFKRYLDDFRFKAISNWWDGFGGAPDQVYVVQTNERIVERCILMVTDPGDLVLDPTCGSGTTATVAEQWGRRWITIDTSRVALALARTRIMGARYPYYLLTDSHDGQRKESEISGTLKSNQPVYQSIRKGFVLRRSSYVTSGTIANNAEIDVICEKWRQTLEPLRESLNKALEKTWHEWEIPRAAESSWPAASKKAHSQWRDARITRQKEIDASIAAKAESEFLYDKPYVDNKKVRVAGPFTVESVSPHRVLGVDENDELIDPIEQTAAADAETQTFPQMILENLKTAGVQQAHKEDKIVFTSLAPWPGHYISAEGRYREGNTESGAERRAAILIGPEFGTVSRPDLVAAAREAGDADFDVLIACAFSYDAHATEFAKLGRIPVLKARMNADLHMSDDLKNTGKGNLFVIFGEPDIKILSADNGDIQVKVFGVDVFDPTTGEVRSDSADGIACWFIDTDYNEESFFVRHAYFLGANDPYSALKTTLKAEIDEEAWSTLHSDTSRPFPKPKSGRIAVKVINHLGDEVMKVFRVD
;
A
#
# COMPACT_ATOMS: atom_id res chain seq x y z
N MET A 1 9.03 7.42 -22.35
CA MET A 1 7.74 7.35 -23.08
C MET A 1 7.72 6.42 -24.29
N ARG A 2 8.75 6.33 -25.15
CA ARG A 2 8.75 5.40 -26.31
C ARG A 2 8.64 3.89 -25.95
N CYS A 3 9.11 3.47 -24.78
CA CYS A 3 8.95 2.07 -24.33
C CYS A 3 7.51 1.72 -23.89
N LEU A 4 6.66 2.69 -23.58
CA LEU A 4 5.28 2.47 -23.15
C LEU A 4 4.29 2.41 -24.33
N ALA A 5 4.69 2.91 -25.51
CA ALA A 5 3.82 3.00 -26.69
C ALA A 5 3.36 1.66 -27.28
N LYS A 6 4.01 0.54 -26.91
CA LYS A 6 3.62 -0.82 -27.35
C LYS A 6 2.78 -1.58 -26.31
N ARG A 7 2.41 -0.95 -25.19
CA ARG A 7 1.64 -1.59 -24.11
C ARG A 7 0.17 -1.21 -24.19
N ALA A 8 -0.71 -2.19 -23.99
CA ALA A 8 -2.14 -1.95 -24.00
C ALA A 8 -2.56 -1.14 -22.77
N VAL A 9 -3.29 -0.04 -22.97
CA VAL A 9 -3.98 0.66 -21.89
C VAL A 9 -5.11 -0.23 -21.40
N LEU A 10 -5.05 -0.69 -20.15
CA LEU A 10 -6.06 -1.58 -19.58
C LEU A 10 -7.29 -0.80 -19.12
N LEU A 11 -7.08 0.34 -18.49
CA LEU A 11 -8.15 1.12 -17.89
C LEU A 11 -7.73 2.58 -17.68
N LYS A 12 -8.70 3.48 -17.85
CA LYS A 12 -8.63 4.88 -17.42
C LYS A 12 -9.50 5.00 -16.18
N LEU A 13 -8.90 5.31 -15.04
CA LEU A 13 -9.58 5.61 -13.79
C LEU A 13 -9.80 7.11 -13.69
N SER A 14 -10.97 7.54 -13.28
CA SER A 14 -11.29 8.95 -13.07
C SER A 14 -11.42 9.23 -11.59
N LEU A 15 -10.68 10.25 -11.11
CA LEU A 15 -10.71 10.74 -9.74
C LEU A 15 -11.39 12.11 -9.73
N LYS A 16 -12.36 12.31 -8.86
CA LYS A 16 -13.00 13.62 -8.72
C LYS A 16 -12.10 14.55 -7.88
N ARG A 17 -11.73 15.68 -8.46
CA ARG A 17 -10.88 16.69 -7.83
C ARG A 17 -11.74 17.74 -7.12
N ARG A 18 -11.18 18.34 -6.05
CA ARG A 18 -11.77 19.54 -5.44
C ARG A 18 -11.59 20.71 -6.40
N VAL A 19 -12.68 21.35 -6.80
CA VAL A 19 -12.67 22.45 -7.78
C VAL A 19 -11.97 23.69 -7.20
N VAL A 20 -10.91 24.13 -7.83
CA VAL A 20 -10.33 25.46 -7.62
C VAL A 20 -10.86 26.35 -8.74
N ARG A 21 -11.63 27.39 -8.42
CA ARG A 21 -12.27 28.27 -9.42
C ARG A 21 -11.20 28.99 -10.27
N ASN A 22 -11.10 28.61 -11.52
CA ASN A 22 -10.35 29.33 -12.54
C ASN A 22 -11.33 30.16 -13.40
N ARG A 23 -11.15 31.47 -13.49
CA ARG A 23 -12.07 32.37 -14.17
C ARG A 23 -11.93 32.37 -15.70
N SER A 24 -10.93 31.70 -16.26
CA SER A 24 -10.59 31.79 -17.69
C SER A 24 -11.07 30.59 -18.52
N PHE A 25 -11.23 29.41 -17.91
CA PHE A 25 -11.64 28.17 -18.58
C PHE A 25 -12.50 27.30 -17.67
N LEU A 26 -13.06 26.21 -18.24
CA LEU A 26 -13.76 25.20 -17.46
C LEU A 26 -12.78 24.54 -16.46
N ASP A 27 -13.17 24.50 -15.19
CA ASP A 27 -12.35 23.89 -14.15
C ASP A 27 -12.21 22.38 -14.38
N PRO A 28 -11.01 21.81 -14.37
CA PRO A 28 -10.83 20.36 -14.41
C PRO A 28 -11.32 19.75 -13.10
N VAL A 29 -12.37 18.94 -13.17
CA VAL A 29 -12.98 18.29 -12.00
C VAL A 29 -12.43 16.89 -11.74
N ASN A 30 -11.65 16.34 -12.66
CA ASN A 30 -11.13 14.98 -12.58
C ASN A 30 -9.64 14.90 -12.87
N ASP A 31 -8.95 14.07 -12.11
CA ASP A 31 -7.63 13.54 -12.45
C ASP A 31 -7.79 12.12 -13.02
N PHE A 32 -6.75 11.61 -13.68
CA PHE A 32 -6.80 10.31 -14.33
C PHE A 32 -5.61 9.46 -13.93
N ILE A 33 -5.87 8.19 -13.61
CA ILE A 33 -4.85 7.16 -13.45
C ILE A 33 -4.89 6.27 -14.69
N LEU A 34 -3.74 6.10 -15.33
CA LEU A 34 -3.59 5.21 -16.48
C LEU A 34 -2.96 3.90 -16.02
N TRP A 35 -3.66 2.81 -16.24
CA TRP A 35 -3.19 1.48 -15.90
C TRP A 35 -2.70 0.74 -17.14
N TYR A 36 -1.44 0.35 -17.11
CA TYR A 36 -0.80 -0.43 -18.17
C TYR A 36 -0.37 -1.80 -17.65
N SER A 37 -0.36 -2.80 -18.53
CA SER A 37 0.24 -4.10 -18.25
C SER A 37 1.31 -4.45 -19.27
N LYS A 38 2.26 -5.32 -18.87
CA LYS A 38 3.30 -5.83 -19.76
C LYS A 38 2.70 -6.73 -20.85
N SER A 39 1.66 -7.48 -20.53
CA SER A 39 0.96 -8.41 -21.43
C SER A 39 -0.42 -7.90 -21.79
N PRO A 40 -0.94 -8.17 -23.00
CA PRO A 40 -2.31 -7.85 -23.36
C PRO A 40 -3.32 -8.52 -22.42
N ARG A 41 -4.42 -7.84 -22.13
CA ARG A 41 -5.51 -8.33 -21.24
C ARG A 41 -6.09 -9.66 -21.73
N THR A 42 -6.11 -9.87 -23.04
CA THR A 42 -6.65 -11.09 -23.67
C THR A 42 -5.91 -12.37 -23.30
N LEU A 43 -4.66 -12.28 -22.82
CA LEU A 43 -3.87 -13.44 -22.40
C LEU A 43 -4.15 -13.92 -20.97
N GLY A 44 -5.04 -13.28 -20.22
CA GLY A 44 -5.41 -13.69 -18.87
C GLY A 44 -4.31 -13.55 -17.80
N ASN A 45 -3.13 -13.03 -18.16
CA ASN A 45 -1.96 -12.96 -17.28
C ASN A 45 -1.89 -11.69 -16.42
N THR A 46 -2.89 -10.83 -16.51
CA THR A 46 -2.94 -9.59 -15.72
C THR A 46 -3.57 -9.87 -14.38
N LYS A 47 -2.80 -9.70 -13.31
CA LYS A 47 -3.29 -9.82 -11.93
C LYS A 47 -4.31 -8.71 -11.64
N PHE A 48 -5.47 -9.09 -11.13
CA PHE A 48 -6.51 -8.18 -10.68
C PHE A 48 -7.23 -8.74 -9.46
N ARG A 49 -7.36 -7.92 -8.42
CA ARG A 49 -8.10 -8.20 -7.20
C ARG A 49 -9.25 -7.21 -7.10
N PRO A 50 -10.52 -7.65 -7.15
CA PRO A 50 -11.64 -6.74 -6.96
C PRO A 50 -11.63 -6.21 -5.53
N LEU A 51 -11.81 -4.90 -5.40
CA LEU A 51 -12.02 -4.23 -4.12
C LEU A 51 -13.49 -3.86 -3.99
N PHE A 52 -13.97 -3.81 -2.74
CA PHE A 52 -15.38 -3.63 -2.46
C PHE A 52 -15.58 -2.52 -1.42
N GLU A 53 -16.60 -1.71 -1.62
CA GLU A 53 -17.11 -0.77 -0.61
C GLU A 53 -18.35 -1.34 0.05
N GLU A 54 -18.47 -1.19 1.37
CA GLU A 54 -19.68 -1.55 2.07
C GLU A 54 -20.79 -0.58 1.70
N ARG A 55 -21.99 -1.12 1.37
CA ARG A 55 -23.16 -0.31 1.03
C ARG A 55 -23.67 0.37 2.29
N SER A 56 -23.77 1.67 2.24
CA SER A 56 -24.54 2.45 3.20
C SER A 56 -26.00 2.51 2.76
N LEU A 57 -26.90 2.76 3.69
CA LEU A 57 -28.31 3.08 3.37
C LEU A 57 -28.37 4.53 2.90
N ASP A 58 -28.15 4.74 1.61
CA ASP A 58 -28.13 6.02 0.91
C ASP A 58 -29.13 6.04 -0.27
N ALA A 59 -29.21 7.17 -0.97
CA ALA A 59 -30.08 7.36 -2.10
C ALA A 59 -29.84 6.32 -3.22
N ASP A 60 -28.57 6.00 -3.51
CA ASP A 60 -28.20 5.03 -4.55
C ASP A 60 -28.64 3.62 -4.16
N THR A 61 -28.48 3.26 -2.88
CA THR A 61 -28.92 1.97 -2.34
C THR A 61 -30.44 1.83 -2.40
N VAL A 62 -31.20 2.87 -2.07
CA VAL A 62 -32.67 2.89 -2.19
C VAL A 62 -33.11 2.81 -3.65
N ASP A 63 -32.38 3.45 -4.56
CA ASP A 63 -32.66 3.36 -5.98
C ASP A 63 -32.44 1.95 -6.55
N GLU A 64 -31.39 1.27 -6.09
CA GLU A 64 -31.08 -0.09 -6.50
C GLU A 64 -31.98 -1.13 -5.81
N PHE A 65 -32.16 -1.03 -4.50
CA PHE A 65 -32.97 -1.93 -3.67
C PHE A 65 -34.33 -1.26 -3.36
N SER A 66 -35.11 -1.04 -4.38
CA SER A 66 -36.30 -0.22 -4.33
C SER A 66 -37.55 -0.90 -3.73
N ARG A 67 -37.42 -2.11 -3.22
CA ARG A 67 -38.49 -2.85 -2.56
C ARG A 67 -38.08 -3.26 -1.15
N ALA A 68 -39.06 -3.24 -0.25
CA ALA A 68 -38.89 -3.73 1.12
C ALA A 68 -39.96 -4.81 1.39
N GLU A 69 -39.50 -5.92 2.00
CA GLU A 69 -40.38 -6.95 2.52
C GLU A 69 -40.54 -6.74 4.03
N LEU A 70 -41.76 -6.53 4.47
CA LEU A 70 -42.10 -6.34 5.86
C LEU A 70 -42.15 -7.70 6.61
N PRO A 71 -42.05 -7.72 7.93
CA PRO A 71 -42.23 -8.94 8.73
C PRO A 71 -43.60 -9.60 8.51
N SER A 72 -44.60 -8.83 8.11
CA SER A 72 -45.92 -9.34 7.69
C SER A 72 -45.89 -10.15 6.40
N GLY A 73 -44.84 -10.03 5.60
CA GLY A 73 -44.70 -10.60 4.25
C GLY A 73 -45.25 -9.69 3.14
N GLN A 74 -45.75 -8.54 3.52
CA GLN A 74 -46.15 -7.52 2.53
C GLN A 74 -44.88 -6.97 1.88
N VAL A 75 -44.94 -6.78 0.57
CA VAL A 75 -43.88 -6.13 -0.21
C VAL A 75 -44.35 -4.73 -0.57
N ILE A 76 -43.57 -3.76 -0.20
CA ILE A 76 -43.79 -2.34 -0.54
C ILE A 76 -42.75 -1.87 -1.56
N ASN A 77 -43.18 -0.88 -2.37
CA ASN A 77 -42.29 -0.20 -3.30
C ASN A 77 -41.85 1.14 -2.70
N LEU A 78 -40.60 1.27 -2.36
CA LEU A 78 -40.03 2.46 -1.69
C LEU A 78 -40.08 3.73 -2.58
N LYS A 79 -40.12 3.57 -3.90
CA LYS A 79 -40.18 4.71 -4.83
C LYS A 79 -41.61 5.30 -5.00
N ARG A 80 -42.64 4.63 -4.51
CA ARG A 80 -44.04 4.98 -4.72
C ARG A 80 -44.90 4.68 -3.50
N PHE A 81 -44.29 4.75 -2.32
CA PHE A 81 -45.01 4.45 -1.11
C PHE A 81 -45.83 5.69 -0.66
N LYS A 82 -47.10 5.48 -0.32
CA LYS A 82 -47.94 6.45 0.35
C LYS A 82 -48.32 5.88 1.73
N ASN A 83 -48.26 6.71 2.75
CA ASN A 83 -48.71 6.34 4.09
C ASN A 83 -50.25 6.22 4.15
N ALA A 84 -50.77 5.89 5.31
CA ALA A 84 -52.21 5.76 5.52
C ALA A 84 -52.99 7.07 5.26
N ASP A 85 -52.36 8.21 5.41
CA ASP A 85 -52.90 9.55 5.19
C ASP A 85 -52.80 9.98 3.71
N GLY A 86 -52.23 9.13 2.84
CA GLY A 86 -52.07 9.39 1.41
C GLY A 86 -50.86 10.25 1.05
N GLU A 87 -50.00 10.59 2.02
CA GLU A 87 -48.76 11.35 1.84
C GLU A 87 -47.70 10.45 1.19
N GLU A 88 -47.03 10.95 0.17
CA GLU A 88 -45.93 10.24 -0.47
C GLU A 88 -44.63 10.44 0.33
N LEU A 89 -44.05 9.33 0.83
CA LEU A 89 -42.80 9.38 1.63
C LEU A 89 -41.58 9.26 0.69
N ASP A 90 -40.74 10.28 0.74
CA ASP A 90 -39.47 10.30 0.00
C ASP A 90 -38.34 9.57 0.75
N PHE A 91 -38.24 8.27 0.54
CA PHE A 91 -37.17 7.45 1.12
C PHE A 91 -35.83 7.63 0.42
N ARG A 92 -35.79 8.21 -0.78
CA ARG A 92 -34.55 8.49 -1.49
C ARG A 92 -33.78 9.62 -0.84
N SER A 93 -34.44 10.72 -0.55
CA SER A 93 -33.83 11.86 0.14
C SER A 93 -33.60 11.61 1.65
N TYR A 94 -34.42 10.76 2.25
CA TYR A 94 -34.37 10.41 3.67
C TYR A 94 -34.31 8.90 3.92
N PRO A 95 -33.23 8.21 3.54
CA PRO A 95 -33.16 6.73 3.58
C PRO A 95 -33.38 6.14 4.99
N ARG A 96 -32.93 6.84 6.04
CA ARG A 96 -33.07 6.38 7.43
C ARG A 96 -34.52 6.31 7.91
N ARG A 97 -35.47 6.96 7.22
CA ARG A 97 -36.91 6.82 7.51
C ARG A 97 -37.39 5.39 7.27
N ILE A 98 -36.73 4.59 6.44
CA ILE A 98 -37.12 3.21 6.18
C ILE A 98 -37.12 2.40 7.47
N ASP A 99 -36.07 2.51 8.29
CA ASP A 99 -35.95 1.78 9.54
C ASP A 99 -36.95 2.27 10.59
N GLN A 100 -37.34 3.55 10.52
CA GLN A 100 -38.31 4.17 11.41
C GLN A 100 -39.75 3.74 11.06
N GLU A 101 -40.11 3.81 9.79
CA GLU A 101 -41.45 3.46 9.28
C GLU A 101 -41.68 1.95 9.21
N PHE A 102 -40.62 1.20 8.91
CA PHE A 102 -40.66 -0.23 8.69
C PHE A 102 -39.58 -0.98 9.45
N PRO A 103 -39.67 -1.05 10.76
CA PRO A 103 -38.66 -1.76 11.57
C PRO A 103 -38.55 -3.23 11.14
N ASN A 104 -37.31 -3.70 10.97
CA ASN A 104 -36.97 -5.05 10.52
C ASN A 104 -37.44 -5.40 9.08
N ALA A 105 -37.73 -4.41 8.24
CA ALA A 105 -37.96 -4.67 6.82
C ALA A 105 -36.67 -5.11 6.12
N ARG A 106 -36.79 -6.06 5.19
CA ARG A 106 -35.66 -6.52 4.39
C ARG A 106 -35.69 -5.88 3.01
N LEU A 107 -34.70 -5.05 2.71
CA LEU A 107 -34.57 -4.41 1.40
C LEU A 107 -34.15 -5.42 0.34
N PHE A 108 -34.79 -5.40 -0.82
CA PHE A 108 -34.40 -6.24 -1.95
C PHE A 108 -34.63 -5.54 -3.29
N ARG A 109 -33.94 -6.06 -4.30
CA ARG A 109 -34.24 -5.75 -5.70
C ARG A 109 -34.72 -6.99 -6.45
N PRO A 110 -35.72 -6.86 -7.33
CA PRO A 110 -36.07 -7.94 -8.23
C PRO A 110 -34.93 -8.20 -9.21
N TRP A 111 -34.56 -9.47 -9.39
CA TRP A 111 -33.52 -9.87 -10.32
C TRP A 111 -34.02 -10.99 -11.23
N PRO A 112 -33.88 -10.87 -12.57
CA PRO A 112 -34.40 -11.86 -13.49
C PRO A 112 -33.88 -13.28 -13.26
N VAL A 113 -34.75 -14.26 -13.20
CA VAL A 113 -34.44 -15.70 -13.18
C VAL A 113 -34.61 -16.34 -14.55
N THR A 114 -34.46 -15.55 -15.60
CA THR A 114 -34.64 -15.96 -16.99
C THR A 114 -33.33 -15.80 -17.78
N ASN A 115 -33.21 -16.57 -18.85
CA ASN A 115 -32.20 -16.41 -19.89
C ASN A 115 -32.88 -16.01 -21.19
N GLY A 116 -32.20 -15.27 -22.06
CA GLY A 116 -32.66 -14.98 -23.40
C GLY A 116 -32.65 -16.25 -24.28
N GLY A 117 -33.62 -16.29 -25.21
CA GLY A 117 -33.78 -17.38 -26.16
C GLY A 117 -34.76 -18.47 -25.72
N TYR A 118 -35.14 -19.32 -26.68
CA TYR A 118 -36.04 -20.43 -26.45
C TYR A 118 -35.27 -21.73 -26.17
N ARG A 119 -35.70 -22.43 -25.12
CA ARG A 119 -35.20 -23.79 -24.77
C ARG A 119 -36.41 -24.61 -24.33
N ALA A 120 -36.79 -25.64 -25.10
CA ALA A 120 -38.02 -26.41 -24.89
C ALA A 120 -38.18 -26.94 -23.45
N ASN A 121 -37.09 -27.43 -22.85
CA ASN A 121 -37.06 -27.96 -21.48
C ASN A 121 -37.04 -26.89 -20.35
N GLN A 122 -37.15 -25.62 -20.70
CA GLN A 122 -37.14 -24.49 -19.75
C GLN A 122 -38.38 -23.56 -19.93
N MET A 123 -39.39 -24.05 -20.57
CA MET A 123 -40.62 -23.28 -20.90
C MET A 123 -41.81 -23.61 -20.00
N ASP A 124 -41.71 -24.65 -19.19
CA ASP A 124 -42.85 -25.09 -18.36
C ASP A 124 -43.25 -23.98 -17.37
N PRO A 125 -44.54 -23.70 -17.23
CA PRO A 125 -45.01 -22.72 -16.26
C PRO A 125 -44.65 -23.13 -14.83
N VAL A 126 -44.26 -22.13 -14.02
CA VAL A 126 -43.98 -22.31 -12.59
C VAL A 126 -45.24 -22.00 -11.80
N ASN A 127 -45.62 -22.93 -10.91
CA ASN A 127 -46.77 -22.70 -10.01
C ASN A 127 -46.33 -21.75 -8.88
N PHE A 128 -46.76 -20.52 -9.00
CA PHE A 128 -46.51 -19.49 -7.97
C PHE A 128 -47.81 -19.18 -7.23
N ARG A 129 -47.97 -19.74 -6.05
CA ARG A 129 -49.14 -19.50 -5.18
C ARG A 129 -50.48 -19.76 -5.91
N GLY A 130 -50.56 -20.89 -6.61
CA GLY A 130 -51.75 -21.29 -7.38
C GLY A 130 -51.81 -20.73 -8.80
N LEU A 131 -51.00 -19.78 -9.16
CA LEU A 131 -50.93 -19.18 -10.50
C LEU A 131 -49.86 -19.90 -11.34
N GLN A 132 -50.24 -20.32 -12.54
CA GLN A 132 -49.30 -20.87 -13.52
C GLN A 132 -48.62 -19.75 -14.30
N ILE A 133 -47.38 -19.43 -13.97
CA ILE A 133 -46.63 -18.33 -14.57
C ILE A 133 -45.65 -18.89 -15.61
N PRO A 134 -45.88 -18.63 -16.92
CA PRO A 134 -44.94 -18.99 -17.98
C PRO A 134 -43.77 -18.02 -18.01
N PRO A 135 -42.62 -18.39 -18.62
CA PRO A 135 -41.52 -17.46 -18.83
C PRO A 135 -41.96 -16.32 -19.78
N PRO A 136 -41.40 -15.10 -19.61
CA PRO A 136 -41.71 -13.98 -20.50
C PRO A 136 -41.37 -14.28 -21.96
N LYS A 137 -42.14 -13.72 -22.89
CA LYS A 137 -41.94 -13.92 -24.33
C LYS A 137 -40.51 -13.64 -24.76
N GLY A 138 -39.89 -14.59 -25.45
CA GLY A 138 -38.49 -14.50 -25.90
C GLY A 138 -37.46 -14.93 -24.87
N ASN A 139 -37.90 -15.39 -23.68
CA ASN A 139 -37.03 -15.89 -22.62
C ASN A 139 -37.39 -17.30 -22.19
N CYS A 140 -36.53 -17.95 -21.45
CA CYS A 140 -36.77 -19.23 -20.77
C CYS A 140 -36.31 -19.15 -19.31
N TRP A 141 -36.83 -20.04 -18.44
CA TRP A 141 -36.41 -20.09 -17.04
C TRP A 141 -34.97 -20.56 -16.90
N ARG A 142 -34.22 -19.99 -15.95
CA ARG A 142 -32.79 -20.32 -15.73
C ARG A 142 -32.60 -21.61 -14.94
N HIS A 143 -33.46 -21.97 -14.01
CA HIS A 143 -33.26 -22.99 -12.99
C HIS A 143 -34.34 -24.08 -13.02
N THR A 144 -34.65 -24.63 -14.17
CA THR A 144 -35.70 -25.64 -14.32
C THR A 144 -35.24 -27.08 -14.17
N SER A 145 -33.93 -27.33 -14.20
CA SER A 145 -33.41 -28.69 -14.15
C SER A 145 -33.70 -29.37 -12.80
N LYS A 146 -34.35 -30.53 -12.86
CA LYS A 146 -34.44 -31.45 -11.73
C LYS A 146 -33.13 -32.24 -11.66
N ARG A 147 -32.47 -32.30 -10.50
CA ARG A 147 -31.43 -33.31 -10.31
C ARG A 147 -32.06 -34.68 -10.27
N GLN A 148 -31.36 -35.70 -10.80
CA GLN A 148 -31.87 -37.08 -10.86
C GLN A 148 -32.31 -37.66 -9.50
N ASP A 149 -31.78 -37.09 -8.39
CA ASP A 149 -32.00 -37.60 -7.02
C ASP A 149 -32.87 -36.67 -6.16
N SER A 150 -33.45 -35.60 -6.70
CA SER A 150 -34.24 -34.65 -5.92
C SER A 150 -35.62 -34.41 -6.54
N GLY A 151 -36.65 -34.35 -5.69
CA GLY A 151 -38.03 -34.07 -6.12
C GLY A 151 -38.29 -32.68 -6.64
N LEU A 152 -37.49 -31.64 -6.24
CA LEU A 152 -37.72 -30.25 -6.55
C LEU A 152 -36.79 -29.75 -7.66
N SER A 153 -37.36 -28.95 -8.58
CA SER A 153 -36.58 -28.15 -9.53
C SER A 153 -35.93 -26.96 -8.83
N GLY A 154 -34.94 -26.33 -9.49
CA GLY A 154 -34.29 -25.14 -8.92
C GLY A 154 -35.27 -23.97 -8.72
N MET A 155 -36.30 -23.83 -9.58
CA MET A 155 -37.37 -22.82 -9.40
C MET A 155 -38.24 -23.13 -8.18
N GLU A 156 -38.56 -24.41 -7.95
CA GLU A 156 -39.32 -24.83 -6.77
C GLU A 156 -38.53 -24.63 -5.47
N ARG A 157 -37.21 -24.86 -5.46
CA ARG A 157 -36.35 -24.51 -4.31
C ARG A 157 -36.35 -23.02 -4.02
N LEU A 158 -36.26 -22.18 -5.06
CA LEU A 158 -36.40 -20.72 -4.90
C LEU A 158 -37.75 -20.31 -4.33
N LEU A 159 -38.81 -20.99 -4.74
CA LEU A 159 -40.17 -20.75 -4.24
C LEU A 159 -40.29 -21.13 -2.75
N VAL A 160 -39.84 -22.32 -2.36
CA VAL A 160 -39.91 -22.81 -0.99
C VAL A 160 -39.03 -21.99 -0.05
N ALA A 161 -37.89 -21.50 -0.55
CA ALA A 161 -37.02 -20.57 0.17
C ALA A 161 -37.60 -19.15 0.29
N ASP A 162 -38.82 -18.89 -0.20
CA ASP A 162 -39.46 -17.56 -0.26
C ASP A 162 -38.62 -16.50 -0.98
N ARG A 163 -37.90 -16.91 -2.03
CA ARG A 163 -36.97 -16.06 -2.78
C ARG A 163 -37.52 -15.60 -4.14
N LEU A 164 -38.77 -15.88 -4.45
CA LEU A 164 -39.43 -15.41 -5.66
C LEU A 164 -40.45 -14.33 -5.36
N VAL A 165 -40.59 -13.38 -6.27
CA VAL A 165 -41.61 -12.34 -6.26
C VAL A 165 -42.19 -12.18 -7.64
N LEU A 166 -43.52 -12.00 -7.73
CA LEU A 166 -44.19 -11.66 -8.99
C LEU A 166 -44.00 -10.19 -9.30
N SER A 167 -43.30 -9.89 -10.38
CA SER A 167 -43.08 -8.55 -10.90
C SER A 167 -43.86 -8.36 -12.19
N ARG A 168 -45.01 -7.69 -12.12
CA ARG A 168 -45.97 -7.59 -13.22
C ARG A 168 -46.42 -8.98 -13.69
N THR A 169 -45.81 -9.51 -14.75
CA THR A 169 -46.17 -10.79 -15.35
C THR A 169 -45.07 -11.84 -15.28
N ALA A 170 -43.95 -11.55 -14.66
CA ALA A 170 -42.80 -12.43 -14.57
C ALA A 170 -42.39 -12.69 -13.11
N LEU A 171 -41.79 -13.85 -12.86
CA LEU A 171 -41.16 -14.14 -11.59
C LEU A 171 -39.72 -13.63 -11.58
N ASP A 172 -39.37 -12.92 -10.53
CA ASP A 172 -38.04 -12.44 -10.27
C ASP A 172 -37.50 -12.99 -8.93
N PHE A 173 -36.20 -13.14 -8.84
CA PHE A 173 -35.48 -13.48 -7.59
C PHE A 173 -35.45 -12.26 -6.66
N LYS A 174 -35.83 -12.45 -5.41
CA LYS A 174 -35.65 -11.46 -4.36
C LYS A 174 -34.16 -11.44 -3.96
N ARG A 175 -33.38 -10.55 -4.56
CA ARG A 175 -31.99 -10.32 -4.16
C ARG A 175 -31.98 -9.32 -3.02
N TYR A 176 -31.81 -9.81 -1.78
CA TYR A 176 -31.76 -8.95 -0.61
C TYR A 176 -30.44 -8.18 -0.53
N LEU A 177 -30.47 -7.02 0.12
CA LEU A 177 -29.26 -6.23 0.42
C LEU A 177 -28.26 -7.04 1.24
N ASP A 178 -28.77 -7.90 2.15
CA ASP A 178 -27.98 -8.77 3.01
C ASP A 178 -27.34 -9.96 2.27
N ASP A 179 -27.80 -10.30 1.07
CA ASP A 179 -27.21 -11.37 0.28
C ASP A 179 -25.77 -11.03 -0.16
N PHE A 180 -25.45 -9.73 -0.30
CA PHE A 180 -24.12 -9.20 -0.49
C PHE A 180 -24.11 -7.70 -0.18
N ARG A 181 -23.65 -7.33 1.00
CA ARG A 181 -23.65 -5.94 1.49
C ARG A 181 -22.59 -5.05 0.85
N PHE A 182 -21.87 -5.52 -0.14
CA PHE A 182 -20.76 -4.83 -0.76
C PHE A 182 -21.08 -4.45 -2.21
N LYS A 183 -20.41 -3.38 -2.66
CA LYS A 183 -20.43 -2.91 -4.06
C LYS A 183 -18.99 -2.93 -4.57
N ALA A 184 -18.76 -3.55 -5.71
CA ALA A 184 -17.45 -3.53 -6.35
C ALA A 184 -17.08 -2.08 -6.72
N ILE A 185 -15.83 -1.72 -6.43
CA ILE A 185 -15.29 -0.41 -6.81
C ILE A 185 -15.21 -0.36 -8.34
N SER A 186 -15.78 0.69 -8.92
CA SER A 186 -15.78 0.95 -10.36
C SER A 186 -14.51 1.72 -10.78
N ASN A 187 -14.46 2.13 -12.04
CA ASN A 187 -13.42 3.02 -12.56
C ASN A 187 -13.67 4.51 -12.27
N TRP A 188 -14.74 4.82 -11.54
CA TRP A 188 -15.03 6.16 -11.05
C TRP A 188 -14.83 6.18 -9.54
N TRP A 189 -13.86 6.99 -9.08
CA TRP A 189 -13.52 7.12 -7.67
C TRP A 189 -13.90 8.51 -7.18
N ASP A 190 -14.85 8.56 -6.29
CA ASP A 190 -15.37 9.79 -5.67
C ASP A 190 -14.94 9.91 -4.20
N GLY A 191 -15.00 11.12 -3.66
CA GLY A 191 -14.70 11.39 -2.25
C GLY A 191 -13.22 11.43 -1.89
N PHE A 192 -12.31 11.47 -2.88
CA PHE A 192 -10.88 11.65 -2.67
C PHE A 192 -10.51 13.14 -2.77
N GLY A 193 -10.21 13.74 -1.61
CA GLY A 193 -9.56 15.04 -1.53
C GLY A 193 -8.05 14.93 -1.67
N GLY A 194 -7.33 16.06 -1.46
CA GLY A 194 -5.88 16.03 -1.23
C GLY A 194 -5.52 15.18 -0.01
N ALA A 195 -4.23 14.97 0.23
CA ALA A 195 -3.77 14.29 1.44
C ALA A 195 -4.25 15.07 2.69
N PRO A 196 -4.89 14.41 3.67
CA PRO A 196 -5.40 15.10 4.86
C PRO A 196 -4.27 15.73 5.69
N ASP A 197 -3.12 15.05 5.79
CA ASP A 197 -1.95 15.50 6.54
C ASP A 197 -0.80 15.77 5.55
N GLN A 198 -0.91 16.88 4.81
CA GLN A 198 0.05 17.21 3.78
C GLN A 198 1.34 17.75 4.39
N VAL A 199 2.42 16.97 4.31
CA VAL A 199 3.77 17.33 4.74
C VAL A 199 4.70 17.68 3.57
N TYR A 200 4.26 17.41 2.33
CA TYR A 200 5.00 17.67 1.10
C TYR A 200 4.10 18.30 0.03
N VAL A 201 4.67 19.14 -0.83
CA VAL A 201 3.92 20.04 -1.75
C VAL A 201 2.89 19.31 -2.62
N VAL A 202 3.21 18.12 -3.11
CA VAL A 202 2.37 17.34 -4.05
C VAL A 202 2.10 15.94 -3.50
N GLN A 203 1.71 15.87 -2.25
CA GLN A 203 1.44 14.58 -1.62
C GLN A 203 0.14 13.97 -2.12
N THR A 204 0.22 12.74 -2.63
CA THR A 204 -0.93 11.95 -3.07
C THR A 204 -1.68 11.36 -1.85
N ASN A 205 -3.00 11.32 -1.94
CA ASN A 205 -3.83 10.67 -0.93
C ASN A 205 -3.51 9.18 -0.84
N GLU A 206 -3.23 8.69 0.38
CA GLU A 206 -2.84 7.29 0.65
C GLU A 206 -3.86 6.28 0.12
N ARG A 207 -5.15 6.56 0.25
CA ARG A 207 -6.23 5.67 -0.18
C ARG A 207 -6.23 5.41 -1.70
N ILE A 208 -5.73 6.36 -2.49
CA ILE A 208 -5.59 6.19 -3.95
C ILE A 208 -4.48 5.17 -4.23
N VAL A 209 -3.33 5.36 -3.59
CA VAL A 209 -2.17 4.47 -3.73
C VAL A 209 -2.51 3.07 -3.20
N GLU A 210 -3.20 2.98 -2.06
CA GLU A 210 -3.67 1.75 -1.46
C GLU A 210 -4.54 0.94 -2.44
N ARG A 211 -5.55 1.56 -3.04
CA ARG A 211 -6.39 0.91 -4.05
C ARG A 211 -5.57 0.39 -5.23
N CYS A 212 -4.65 1.20 -5.75
CA CYS A 212 -3.78 0.78 -6.85
C CYS A 212 -2.94 -0.43 -6.47
N ILE A 213 -2.29 -0.42 -5.31
CA ILE A 213 -1.43 -1.51 -4.84
C ILE A 213 -2.25 -2.79 -4.60
N LEU A 214 -3.37 -2.69 -3.89
CA LEU A 214 -4.20 -3.85 -3.55
C LEU A 214 -4.82 -4.54 -4.76
N MET A 215 -5.22 -3.77 -5.78
CA MET A 215 -5.82 -4.34 -7.00
C MET A 215 -4.84 -5.17 -7.83
N VAL A 216 -3.54 -4.87 -7.81
CA VAL A 216 -2.60 -5.42 -8.80
C VAL A 216 -1.43 -6.20 -8.20
N THR A 217 -1.30 -6.24 -6.87
CA THR A 217 -0.20 -6.92 -6.18
C THR A 217 -0.69 -7.83 -5.08
N ASP A 218 0.17 -8.78 -4.67
CA ASP A 218 -0.02 -9.62 -3.48
C ASP A 218 1.04 -9.31 -2.42
N PRO A 219 0.83 -9.67 -1.14
CA PRO A 219 1.86 -9.57 -0.11
C PRO A 219 3.18 -10.23 -0.54
N GLY A 220 4.29 -9.52 -0.32
CA GLY A 220 5.63 -9.94 -0.76
C GLY A 220 6.00 -9.56 -2.20
N ASP A 221 5.08 -9.04 -3.01
CA ASP A 221 5.40 -8.48 -4.32
C ASP A 221 6.21 -7.18 -4.17
N LEU A 222 6.94 -6.80 -5.21
CA LEU A 222 7.75 -5.59 -5.25
C LEU A 222 6.98 -4.43 -5.89
N VAL A 223 6.96 -3.30 -5.21
CA VAL A 223 6.41 -2.02 -5.68
C VAL A 223 7.57 -1.07 -5.95
N LEU A 224 7.60 -0.46 -7.12
CA LEU A 224 8.59 0.56 -7.51
C LEU A 224 7.89 1.91 -7.70
N ASP A 225 8.37 2.94 -7.01
CA ASP A 225 7.97 4.33 -7.20
C ASP A 225 9.19 5.19 -7.57
N PRO A 226 9.33 5.62 -8.84
CA PRO A 226 10.47 6.42 -9.28
C PRO A 226 10.35 7.92 -8.91
N THR A 227 9.31 8.31 -8.17
CA THR A 227 9.00 9.70 -7.77
C THR A 227 8.52 9.75 -6.33
N CYS A 228 9.39 9.38 -5.40
CA CYS A 228 9.09 9.13 -3.99
C CYS A 228 8.26 10.21 -3.30
N GLY A 229 8.63 11.49 -3.49
CA GLY A 229 8.05 12.60 -2.73
C GLY A 229 8.12 12.34 -1.22
N SER A 230 7.00 12.44 -0.53
CA SER A 230 6.91 12.15 0.91
C SER A 230 6.87 10.64 1.27
N GLY A 231 7.09 9.74 0.32
CA GLY A 231 7.12 8.30 0.56
C GLY A 231 5.74 7.63 0.72
N THR A 232 4.69 8.22 0.17
CA THR A 232 3.32 7.67 0.30
C THR A 232 3.23 6.24 -0.22
N THR A 233 3.81 5.96 -1.40
CA THR A 233 3.81 4.62 -1.99
C THR A 233 4.55 3.62 -1.12
N ALA A 234 5.73 3.98 -0.60
CA ALA A 234 6.52 3.12 0.28
C ALA A 234 5.79 2.83 1.60
N THR A 235 5.17 3.86 2.21
CA THR A 235 4.38 3.72 3.45
C THR A 235 3.20 2.76 3.25
N VAL A 236 2.44 2.92 2.17
CA VAL A 236 1.31 2.04 1.86
C VAL A 236 1.79 0.63 1.52
N ALA A 237 2.85 0.48 0.73
CA ALA A 237 3.42 -0.83 0.41
C ALA A 237 3.89 -1.56 1.67
N GLU A 238 4.57 -0.87 2.59
CA GLU A 238 4.98 -1.38 3.88
C GLU A 238 3.77 -1.81 4.72
N GLN A 239 2.74 -0.97 4.84
CA GLN A 239 1.50 -1.29 5.56
C GLN A 239 0.88 -2.60 5.08
N TRP A 240 0.87 -2.83 3.78
CA TRP A 240 0.24 -3.98 3.16
C TRP A 240 1.19 -5.15 2.89
N GLY A 241 2.39 -5.12 3.46
CA GLY A 241 3.35 -6.22 3.38
C GLY A 241 3.94 -6.45 2.00
N ARG A 242 4.02 -5.40 1.19
CA ARG A 242 4.75 -5.42 -0.09
C ARG A 242 6.18 -4.97 0.15
N ARG A 243 7.11 -5.48 -0.64
CA ARG A 243 8.46 -4.93 -0.71
C ARG A 243 8.40 -3.67 -1.56
N TRP A 244 9.26 -2.71 -1.30
CA TRP A 244 9.22 -1.46 -2.03
C TRP A 244 10.63 -0.94 -2.32
N ILE A 245 10.73 -0.24 -3.45
CA ILE A 245 11.86 0.59 -3.85
C ILE A 245 11.25 1.92 -4.25
N THR A 246 11.77 3.00 -3.71
CA THR A 246 11.33 4.35 -4.09
C THR A 246 12.54 5.22 -4.37
N ILE A 247 12.41 6.13 -5.33
CA ILE A 247 13.51 6.94 -5.84
C ILE A 247 13.06 8.40 -5.84
N ASP A 248 13.97 9.30 -5.51
CA ASP A 248 13.76 10.74 -5.70
C ASP A 248 15.09 11.42 -5.95
N THR A 249 15.05 12.54 -6.64
CA THR A 249 16.22 13.41 -6.85
C THR A 249 16.41 14.34 -5.66
N SER A 250 15.35 14.65 -4.90
CA SER A 250 15.39 15.56 -3.76
C SER A 250 15.70 14.82 -2.45
N ARG A 251 16.80 15.19 -1.80
CA ARG A 251 17.15 14.69 -0.47
C ARG A 251 16.14 15.11 0.60
N VAL A 252 15.48 16.26 0.42
CA VAL A 252 14.41 16.69 1.34
C VAL A 252 13.24 15.71 1.28
N ALA A 253 12.83 15.30 0.07
CA ALA A 253 11.80 14.29 -0.12
C ALA A 253 12.21 12.96 0.54
N LEU A 254 13.43 12.48 0.30
CA LEU A 254 13.94 11.24 0.89
C LEU A 254 14.05 11.31 2.42
N ALA A 255 14.47 12.43 2.99
CA ALA A 255 14.52 12.62 4.44
C ALA A 255 13.12 12.59 5.06
N LEU A 256 12.15 13.26 4.44
CA LEU A 256 10.75 13.22 4.86
C LEU A 256 10.16 11.79 4.76
N ALA A 257 10.40 11.13 3.64
CA ALA A 257 9.94 9.75 3.41
C ALA A 257 10.54 8.79 4.46
N ARG A 258 11.85 8.90 4.73
CA ARG A 258 12.53 8.11 5.76
C ARG A 258 11.89 8.33 7.13
N THR A 259 11.75 9.58 7.56
CA THR A 259 11.14 9.94 8.84
C THR A 259 9.72 9.38 8.96
N ARG A 260 8.93 9.50 7.92
CA ARG A 260 7.55 9.02 7.88
C ARG A 260 7.49 7.49 7.98
N ILE A 261 8.26 6.76 7.19
CA ILE A 261 8.26 5.30 7.17
C ILE A 261 8.76 4.75 8.51
N MET A 262 9.84 5.32 9.06
CA MET A 262 10.43 4.87 10.33
C MET A 262 9.56 5.21 11.54
N GLY A 263 8.87 6.35 11.53
CA GLY A 263 7.99 6.79 12.62
C GLY A 263 6.58 6.18 12.57
N ALA A 264 6.23 5.47 11.50
CA ALA A 264 4.88 4.94 11.33
C ALA A 264 4.64 3.67 12.16
N ARG A 265 3.42 3.57 12.71
CA ARG A 265 2.89 2.33 13.31
C ARG A 265 1.98 1.67 12.29
N TYR A 266 2.29 0.45 11.97
CA TYR A 266 1.49 -0.34 11.03
C TYR A 266 0.64 -1.38 11.77
N PRO A 267 -0.58 -1.67 11.31
CA PRO A 267 -1.38 -2.74 11.90
C PRO A 267 -0.69 -4.09 11.72
N TYR A 268 -0.80 -4.94 12.73
CA TYR A 268 -0.28 -6.31 12.67
C TYR A 268 -1.35 -7.22 12.06
N TYR A 269 -1.24 -7.49 10.76
CA TYR A 269 -2.15 -8.39 10.06
C TYR A 269 -1.81 -9.86 10.33
N LEU A 270 -2.82 -10.70 10.57
CA LEU A 270 -2.63 -12.13 10.76
C LEU A 270 -2.18 -12.79 9.45
N LEU A 271 -0.99 -13.38 9.46
CA LEU A 271 -0.48 -14.13 8.31
C LEU A 271 -1.19 -15.50 8.23
N THR A 272 -1.60 -15.90 7.03
CA THR A 272 -2.14 -17.27 6.79
C THR A 272 -1.13 -18.34 7.18
N ASP A 273 0.16 -18.05 7.06
CA ASP A 273 1.29 -18.92 7.42
C ASP A 273 1.80 -18.67 8.84
N SER A 274 0.90 -18.48 9.80
CA SER A 274 1.19 -18.36 11.22
C SER A 274 0.22 -19.19 12.04
N HIS A 275 0.60 -19.57 13.27
CA HIS A 275 -0.29 -20.34 14.16
C HIS A 275 -1.61 -19.59 14.46
N ASP A 276 -1.52 -18.28 14.74
CA ASP A 276 -2.69 -17.43 14.99
C ASP A 276 -3.57 -17.31 13.73
N GLY A 277 -2.93 -17.18 12.56
CA GLY A 277 -3.64 -17.16 11.29
C GLY A 277 -4.34 -18.47 10.95
N GLN A 278 -3.69 -19.62 11.17
CA GLN A 278 -4.31 -20.93 10.95
C GLN A 278 -5.50 -21.16 11.91
N ARG A 279 -5.39 -20.74 13.17
CA ARG A 279 -6.48 -20.76 14.13
C ARG A 279 -7.65 -19.91 13.65
N LYS A 280 -7.36 -18.67 13.23
CA LYS A 280 -8.40 -17.76 12.74
C LYS A 280 -9.07 -18.28 11.47
N GLU A 281 -8.32 -18.82 10.55
CA GLU A 281 -8.83 -19.44 9.32
C GLU A 281 -9.73 -20.65 9.62
N SER A 282 -9.37 -21.47 10.63
CA SER A 282 -10.18 -22.60 11.09
C SER A 282 -11.50 -22.14 11.72
N GLU A 283 -11.47 -21.07 12.52
CA GLU A 283 -12.68 -20.44 13.07
C GLU A 283 -13.65 -19.97 11.96
N ILE A 284 -13.09 -19.33 10.91
CA ILE A 284 -13.91 -18.77 9.81
C ILE A 284 -14.46 -19.88 8.92
N SER A 285 -13.65 -20.90 8.60
CA SER A 285 -14.02 -21.96 7.67
C SER A 285 -14.81 -23.10 8.31
N GLY A 286 -14.84 -23.17 9.64
CA GLY A 286 -15.41 -24.30 10.38
C GLY A 286 -14.67 -25.63 10.19
N THR A 287 -13.50 -25.60 9.55
CA THR A 287 -12.68 -26.79 9.27
C THR A 287 -11.38 -26.72 10.03
N LEU A 288 -11.08 -27.77 10.80
CA LEU A 288 -9.79 -27.92 11.44
C LEU A 288 -8.72 -28.09 10.36
N LYS A 289 -7.94 -27.06 10.12
CA LYS A 289 -6.71 -27.22 9.34
C LYS A 289 -5.69 -27.94 10.20
N SER A 290 -5.11 -29.01 9.67
CA SER A 290 -4.06 -29.79 10.34
C SER A 290 -2.90 -28.88 10.77
N ASN A 291 -2.20 -29.25 11.86
CA ASN A 291 -0.95 -28.63 12.33
C ASN A 291 0.16 -28.68 11.26
N GLN A 292 -0.01 -27.94 10.18
CA GLN A 292 1.04 -27.81 9.19
C GLN A 292 2.15 -26.87 9.74
N PRO A 293 3.41 -27.16 9.46
CA PRO A 293 4.50 -26.29 9.87
C PRO A 293 4.30 -24.89 9.29
N VAL A 294 4.53 -23.86 10.11
CA VAL A 294 4.41 -22.46 9.74
C VAL A 294 5.79 -21.86 9.59
N TYR A 295 5.98 -21.08 8.55
CA TYR A 295 7.24 -20.42 8.21
C TYR A 295 7.14 -18.89 8.28
N GLN A 296 5.98 -18.37 8.71
CA GLN A 296 5.66 -16.94 8.73
C GLN A 296 5.89 -16.23 7.40
N SER A 297 5.67 -16.94 6.30
CA SER A 297 5.87 -16.41 4.96
C SER A 297 4.77 -15.43 4.56
N ILE A 298 5.14 -14.15 4.40
CA ILE A 298 4.22 -13.10 3.97
C ILE A 298 3.64 -13.37 2.57
N ARG A 299 4.35 -14.12 1.72
CA ARG A 299 3.91 -14.46 0.37
C ARG A 299 2.67 -15.35 0.34
N LYS A 300 2.36 -16.04 1.45
CA LYS A 300 1.11 -16.78 1.59
C LYS A 300 -0.10 -15.88 1.92
N GLY A 301 0.15 -14.58 2.12
CA GLY A 301 -0.86 -13.57 2.34
C GLY A 301 -1.40 -13.50 3.76
N PHE A 302 -2.42 -12.67 3.91
CA PHE A 302 -3.11 -12.43 5.17
C PHE A 302 -4.41 -13.21 5.27
N VAL A 303 -4.85 -13.47 6.49
CA VAL A 303 -6.22 -13.97 6.75
C VAL A 303 -7.19 -12.83 6.47
N LEU A 304 -7.99 -12.96 5.41
CA LEU A 304 -8.89 -11.92 4.93
C LEU A 304 -10.32 -12.15 5.44
N ARG A 305 -11.03 -11.07 5.69
CA ARG A 305 -12.48 -11.12 5.88
C ARG A 305 -13.15 -11.61 4.61
N ARG A 306 -14.25 -12.31 4.77
CA ARG A 306 -15.08 -12.83 3.67
C ARG A 306 -16.49 -12.33 3.83
N SER A 307 -17.16 -12.10 2.72
CA SER A 307 -18.58 -11.80 2.70
C SER A 307 -19.31 -12.89 1.93
N SER A 308 -20.35 -13.43 2.52
CA SER A 308 -21.23 -14.39 1.83
C SER A 308 -21.86 -13.72 0.62
N TYR A 309 -21.96 -14.47 -0.47
CA TYR A 309 -22.57 -14.03 -1.71
C TYR A 309 -23.65 -15.02 -2.12
N VAL A 310 -24.91 -14.69 -1.84
CA VAL A 310 -26.06 -15.53 -2.14
C VAL A 310 -26.62 -15.14 -3.50
N THR A 311 -26.65 -16.11 -4.42
CA THR A 311 -27.24 -15.97 -5.75
C THR A 311 -28.46 -16.86 -5.91
N SER A 312 -29.25 -16.61 -6.96
CA SER A 312 -30.33 -17.57 -7.34
C SER A 312 -29.79 -18.97 -7.62
N GLY A 313 -28.56 -19.07 -8.15
CA GLY A 313 -27.89 -20.36 -8.39
C GLY A 313 -27.52 -21.10 -7.11
N THR A 314 -27.04 -20.39 -6.09
CA THR A 314 -26.72 -20.95 -4.77
C THR A 314 -27.93 -21.70 -4.19
N ILE A 315 -29.11 -21.10 -4.27
CA ILE A 315 -30.34 -21.65 -3.74
C ILE A 315 -30.90 -22.76 -4.65
N ALA A 316 -30.99 -22.51 -5.95
CA ALA A 316 -31.52 -23.44 -6.93
C ALA A 316 -30.77 -24.79 -6.98
N ASN A 317 -29.46 -24.75 -6.69
CA ASN A 317 -28.59 -25.92 -6.68
C ASN A 317 -28.46 -26.59 -5.29
N ASN A 318 -29.10 -26.03 -4.26
CA ASN A 318 -29.02 -26.54 -2.90
C ASN A 318 -30.03 -27.70 -2.65
N ALA A 319 -29.58 -28.93 -2.83
CA ALA A 319 -30.43 -30.14 -2.62
C ALA A 319 -30.82 -30.39 -1.15
N GLU A 320 -30.14 -29.77 -0.18
CA GLU A 320 -30.48 -29.92 1.25
C GLU A 320 -31.84 -29.26 1.57
N ILE A 321 -32.24 -28.26 0.78
CA ILE A 321 -33.58 -27.65 0.88
C ILE A 321 -34.68 -28.71 0.70
N ASP A 322 -34.48 -29.67 -0.19
CA ASP A 322 -35.47 -30.74 -0.44
C ASP A 322 -35.63 -31.60 0.83
N VAL A 323 -34.52 -31.96 1.47
CA VAL A 323 -34.51 -32.75 2.68
C VAL A 323 -35.18 -32.01 3.85
N ILE A 324 -34.87 -30.71 3.99
CA ILE A 324 -35.49 -29.87 5.02
C ILE A 324 -37.00 -29.77 4.79
N CYS A 325 -37.42 -29.55 3.55
CA CYS A 325 -38.85 -29.47 3.22
C CYS A 325 -39.60 -30.74 3.50
N GLU A 326 -39.03 -31.91 3.13
CA GLU A 326 -39.64 -33.22 3.38
C GLU A 326 -39.75 -33.50 4.88
N LYS A 327 -38.70 -33.23 5.65
CA LYS A 327 -38.71 -33.32 7.13
C LYS A 327 -39.86 -32.51 7.75
N TRP A 328 -40.00 -31.26 7.34
CA TRP A 328 -40.99 -30.35 7.92
C TRP A 328 -42.40 -30.55 7.36
N ARG A 329 -42.57 -31.19 6.21
CA ARG A 329 -43.88 -31.54 5.64
C ARG A 329 -44.65 -32.44 6.60
N GLN A 330 -43.99 -33.38 7.27
CA GLN A 330 -44.59 -34.28 8.26
C GLN A 330 -45.21 -33.54 9.47
N THR A 331 -44.71 -32.37 9.80
CA THR A 331 -45.22 -31.53 10.90
C THR A 331 -46.21 -30.49 10.43
N LEU A 332 -45.92 -29.82 9.31
CA LEU A 332 -46.73 -28.68 8.82
C LEU A 332 -48.04 -29.09 8.21
N GLU A 333 -48.08 -30.24 7.50
CA GLU A 333 -49.29 -30.68 6.81
C GLU A 333 -50.42 -31.07 7.77
N PRO A 334 -50.20 -31.88 8.80
CA PRO A 334 -51.23 -32.17 9.81
C PRO A 334 -51.75 -30.93 10.56
N LEU A 335 -50.84 -29.96 10.84
CA LEU A 335 -51.24 -28.69 11.46
C LEU A 335 -52.08 -27.82 10.53
N ARG A 336 -51.77 -27.79 9.24
CA ARG A 336 -52.53 -27.11 8.21
C ARG A 336 -53.95 -27.72 8.08
N GLU A 337 -54.02 -29.05 7.98
CA GLU A 337 -55.31 -29.76 7.87
C GLU A 337 -56.19 -29.55 9.12
N SER A 338 -55.56 -29.59 10.33
CA SER A 338 -56.25 -29.32 11.58
C SER A 338 -56.82 -27.89 11.61
N LEU A 339 -56.01 -26.90 11.16
CA LEU A 339 -56.41 -25.50 11.08
C LEU A 339 -57.56 -25.31 10.08
N ASN A 340 -57.43 -25.88 8.88
CA ASN A 340 -58.43 -25.84 7.85
C ASN A 340 -59.78 -26.44 8.32
N LYS A 341 -59.71 -27.57 8.98
CA LYS A 341 -60.90 -28.21 9.55
C LYS A 341 -61.59 -27.35 10.63
N ALA A 342 -60.79 -26.73 11.51
CA ALA A 342 -61.31 -25.95 12.60
C ALA A 342 -61.88 -24.61 12.17
N LEU A 343 -61.49 -24.08 11.00
CA LEU A 343 -61.96 -22.81 10.45
C LEU A 343 -62.84 -22.95 9.22
N GLU A 344 -63.14 -24.22 8.85
CA GLU A 344 -63.93 -24.50 7.63
C GLU A 344 -63.33 -23.87 6.36
N LYS A 345 -61.99 -23.94 6.26
CA LYS A 345 -61.22 -23.40 5.12
C LYS A 345 -60.52 -24.50 4.36
N THR A 346 -60.07 -24.18 3.13
CA THR A 346 -59.28 -25.06 2.26
C THR A 346 -57.95 -24.39 1.90
N TRP A 347 -57.38 -23.75 2.86
CA TRP A 347 -56.14 -22.98 2.63
C TRP A 347 -54.95 -23.86 2.27
N HIS A 348 -54.27 -23.47 1.26
CA HIS A 348 -52.88 -23.87 1.01
C HIS A 348 -51.95 -23.15 1.97
N GLU A 349 -50.70 -23.63 2.10
CA GLU A 349 -49.71 -23.06 2.98
C GLU A 349 -49.51 -21.53 2.82
N TRP A 350 -49.55 -21.05 1.58
CA TRP A 350 -49.34 -19.63 1.27
C TRP A 350 -50.57 -18.75 1.51
N GLU A 351 -51.76 -19.33 1.75
CA GLU A 351 -53.01 -18.63 2.01
C GLU A 351 -53.28 -18.41 3.47
N ILE A 352 -52.62 -19.18 4.34
CA ILE A 352 -52.75 -19.04 5.80
C ILE A 352 -52.21 -17.68 6.22
N PRO A 353 -53.03 -16.81 6.88
CA PRO A 353 -52.59 -15.49 7.35
C PRO A 353 -51.40 -15.59 8.30
N ARG A 354 -50.48 -14.62 8.23
CA ARG A 354 -49.33 -14.55 9.12
C ARG A 354 -49.72 -14.20 10.57
N ALA A 355 -50.86 -13.57 10.80
CA ALA A 355 -51.44 -13.28 12.11
C ALA A 355 -52.81 -13.92 12.23
N ALA A 356 -53.12 -14.49 13.40
CA ALA A 356 -54.42 -15.02 13.68
C ALA A 356 -55.44 -13.89 13.85
N GLU A 357 -56.59 -14.02 13.26
CA GLU A 357 -57.66 -13.03 13.42
C GLU A 357 -58.24 -13.06 14.87
N SER A 358 -58.67 -11.93 15.34
CA SER A 358 -59.26 -11.81 16.68
C SER A 358 -60.53 -12.67 16.84
N SER A 359 -61.27 -12.86 15.76
CA SER A 359 -62.51 -13.68 15.64
C SER A 359 -62.30 -15.18 15.80
N TRP A 360 -61.10 -15.69 15.67
CA TRP A 360 -60.87 -17.12 15.65
C TRP A 360 -61.00 -17.78 17.04
N PRO A 361 -61.51 -19.01 17.10
CA PRO A 361 -61.58 -19.81 18.35
C PRO A 361 -60.19 -19.98 18.98
N ALA A 362 -60.11 -20.14 20.31
CA ALA A 362 -58.86 -20.31 21.01
C ALA A 362 -58.05 -21.54 20.55
N ALA A 363 -58.73 -22.66 20.21
CA ALA A 363 -58.09 -23.84 19.64
C ALA A 363 -57.45 -23.58 18.29
N SER A 364 -58.11 -22.81 17.41
CA SER A 364 -57.58 -22.45 16.10
C SER A 364 -56.41 -21.46 16.22
N LYS A 365 -56.44 -20.53 17.17
CA LYS A 365 -55.31 -19.65 17.47
C LYS A 365 -54.11 -20.43 17.95
N LYS A 366 -54.27 -21.46 18.80
CA LYS A 366 -53.21 -22.36 19.25
C LYS A 366 -52.61 -23.15 18.08
N ALA A 367 -53.47 -23.76 17.25
CA ALA A 367 -52.99 -24.49 16.06
C ALA A 367 -52.27 -23.59 15.07
N HIS A 368 -52.75 -22.38 14.86
CA HIS A 368 -52.07 -21.38 14.03
C HIS A 368 -50.69 -21.00 14.58
N SER A 369 -50.59 -20.75 15.89
CA SER A 369 -49.26 -20.46 16.53
C SER A 369 -48.29 -21.59 16.30
N GLN A 370 -48.69 -22.82 16.57
CA GLN A 370 -47.84 -24.01 16.35
C GLN A 370 -47.41 -24.17 14.89
N TRP A 371 -48.34 -23.99 13.96
CA TRP A 371 -48.04 -24.05 12.53
C TRP A 371 -47.07 -22.95 12.13
N ARG A 372 -47.31 -21.72 12.63
CA ARG A 372 -46.41 -20.59 12.38
C ARG A 372 -45.01 -20.76 12.92
N ASP A 373 -44.89 -21.26 14.16
CA ASP A 373 -43.59 -21.52 14.77
C ASP A 373 -42.81 -22.60 14.01
N ALA A 374 -43.49 -23.65 13.57
CA ALA A 374 -42.90 -24.70 12.74
C ALA A 374 -42.45 -24.16 11.37
N ARG A 375 -43.26 -23.30 10.75
CA ARG A 375 -42.89 -22.67 9.49
C ARG A 375 -41.70 -21.72 9.61
N ILE A 376 -41.63 -20.93 10.68
CA ILE A 376 -40.47 -20.04 10.97
C ILE A 376 -39.22 -20.88 11.20
N THR A 377 -39.34 -22.01 11.91
CA THR A 377 -38.20 -22.88 12.18
C THR A 377 -37.71 -23.55 10.89
N ARG A 378 -38.60 -24.03 10.03
CA ARG A 378 -38.24 -24.52 8.69
C ARG A 378 -37.49 -23.45 7.89
N GLN A 379 -38.00 -22.20 7.86
CA GLN A 379 -37.36 -21.14 7.14
C GLN A 379 -35.96 -20.83 7.67
N LYS A 380 -35.77 -20.85 9.00
CA LYS A 380 -34.44 -20.69 9.62
C LYS A 380 -33.46 -21.80 9.21
N GLU A 381 -33.93 -23.07 9.15
CA GLU A 381 -33.09 -24.16 8.68
C GLU A 381 -32.72 -23.98 7.19
N ILE A 382 -33.66 -23.56 6.35
CA ILE A 382 -33.41 -23.28 4.95
C ILE A 382 -32.39 -22.13 4.80
N ASP A 383 -32.59 -21.01 5.53
CA ASP A 383 -31.70 -19.88 5.50
C ASP A 383 -30.29 -20.23 5.99
N ALA A 384 -30.17 -21.06 7.02
CA ALA A 384 -28.90 -21.58 7.52
C ALA A 384 -28.18 -22.46 6.46
N SER A 385 -28.94 -23.33 5.78
CA SER A 385 -28.40 -24.16 4.69
C SER A 385 -27.95 -23.31 3.49
N ILE A 386 -28.69 -22.25 3.15
CA ILE A 386 -28.30 -21.29 2.10
C ILE A 386 -27.01 -20.58 2.48
N ALA A 387 -26.92 -20.10 3.72
CA ALA A 387 -25.72 -19.41 4.24
C ALA A 387 -24.49 -20.33 4.24
N ALA A 388 -24.64 -21.59 4.64
CA ALA A 388 -23.55 -22.58 4.66
C ALA A 388 -23.02 -22.92 3.26
N LYS A 389 -23.85 -22.83 2.22
CA LYS A 389 -23.50 -23.10 0.82
C LYS A 389 -23.26 -21.87 -0.03
N ALA A 390 -23.39 -20.69 0.56
CA ALA A 390 -23.09 -19.44 -0.12
C ALA A 390 -21.61 -19.39 -0.51
N GLU A 391 -21.35 -18.91 -1.71
CA GLU A 391 -20.00 -18.53 -2.12
C GLU A 391 -19.53 -17.37 -1.26
N SER A 392 -18.22 -17.22 -1.11
CA SER A 392 -17.63 -16.13 -0.33
C SER A 392 -16.68 -15.32 -1.19
N GLU A 393 -16.85 -14.02 -1.16
CA GLU A 393 -15.91 -13.06 -1.75
C GLU A 393 -14.89 -12.63 -0.69
N PHE A 394 -13.61 -12.64 -1.07
CA PHE A 394 -12.53 -12.14 -0.23
C PHE A 394 -12.45 -10.62 -0.29
N LEU A 395 -12.39 -9.99 0.88
CA LEU A 395 -12.20 -8.55 1.01
C LEU A 395 -10.71 -8.26 1.17
N TYR A 396 -10.03 -7.99 0.06
CA TYR A 396 -8.56 -7.84 0.00
C TYR A 396 -8.05 -6.63 0.80
N ASP A 397 -8.91 -5.65 1.06
CA ASP A 397 -8.66 -4.46 1.87
C ASP A 397 -9.05 -4.63 3.36
N LYS A 398 -9.48 -5.83 3.78
CA LYS A 398 -9.97 -6.10 5.14
C LYS A 398 -9.32 -7.34 5.76
N PRO A 399 -8.00 -7.33 6.00
CA PRO A 399 -7.33 -8.39 6.73
C PRO A 399 -7.76 -8.38 8.21
N TYR A 400 -7.64 -9.52 8.88
CA TYR A 400 -7.77 -9.59 10.33
C TYR A 400 -6.54 -9.03 11.00
N VAL A 401 -6.75 -8.18 12.01
CA VAL A 401 -5.71 -7.47 12.76
C VAL A 401 -5.58 -8.10 14.14
N ASP A 402 -4.37 -8.30 14.60
CA ASP A 402 -4.07 -8.54 16.02
C ASP A 402 -3.87 -7.18 16.72
N ASN A 403 -4.86 -6.73 17.45
CA ASN A 403 -4.84 -5.44 18.13
C ASN A 403 -3.90 -5.40 19.36
N LYS A 404 -3.31 -6.54 19.74
CA LYS A 404 -2.33 -6.61 20.83
C LYS A 404 -0.91 -6.35 20.36
N LYS A 405 -0.70 -6.30 19.04
CA LYS A 405 0.60 -6.12 18.40
C LYS A 405 0.55 -4.96 17.43
N VAL A 406 1.65 -4.27 17.31
CA VAL A 406 1.90 -3.31 16.24
C VAL A 406 3.14 -3.75 15.47
N ARG A 407 3.23 -3.31 14.23
CA ARG A 407 4.38 -3.52 13.38
C ARG A 407 5.00 -2.17 13.05
N VAL A 408 6.32 -2.13 12.98
CA VAL A 408 7.10 -1.01 12.46
C VAL A 408 7.75 -1.41 11.15
N ALA A 409 8.27 -0.46 10.39
CA ALA A 409 9.02 -0.75 9.18
C ALA A 409 10.22 -1.63 9.49
N GLY A 410 10.51 -2.60 8.63
CA GLY A 410 11.76 -3.34 8.66
C GLY A 410 12.95 -2.43 8.31
N PRO A 411 14.19 -2.92 8.49
CA PRO A 411 15.37 -2.16 8.09
C PRO A 411 15.39 -1.95 6.57
N PHE A 412 15.76 -0.74 6.16
CA PHE A 412 15.96 -0.37 4.76
C PHE A 412 17.13 0.60 4.63
N THR A 413 17.70 0.69 3.44
CA THR A 413 18.83 1.57 3.14
C THR A 413 18.36 2.76 2.29
N VAL A 414 19.07 3.89 2.44
CA VAL A 414 18.98 5.02 1.52
C VAL A 414 20.30 5.07 0.77
N GLU A 415 20.23 4.95 -0.54
CA GLU A 415 21.42 4.88 -1.40
C GLU A 415 21.41 6.00 -2.42
N SER A 416 22.55 6.65 -2.61
CA SER A 416 22.71 7.61 -3.69
C SER A 416 23.25 6.89 -4.93
N VAL A 417 22.55 7.07 -6.04
CA VAL A 417 23.03 6.58 -7.33
C VAL A 417 23.79 7.70 -8.01
N SER A 418 25.02 7.41 -8.40
CA SER A 418 25.81 8.38 -9.17
C SER A 418 25.13 8.66 -10.50
N PRO A 419 25.06 9.92 -10.95
CA PRO A 419 24.62 10.20 -12.30
C PRO A 419 25.54 9.48 -13.31
N HIS A 420 24.93 8.70 -14.17
CA HIS A 420 25.64 8.04 -15.28
C HIS A 420 25.21 8.67 -16.58
N ARG A 421 26.20 9.03 -17.39
CA ARG A 421 25.98 9.48 -18.76
C ARG A 421 25.87 8.25 -19.65
N VAL A 422 24.75 8.06 -20.32
CA VAL A 422 24.60 7.04 -21.33
C VAL A 422 24.98 7.68 -22.66
N LEU A 423 26.18 7.37 -23.15
CA LEU A 423 26.60 7.73 -24.49
C LEU A 423 25.81 6.88 -25.48
N GLY A 424 25.11 7.51 -26.40
CA GLY A 424 24.52 6.87 -27.56
C GLY A 424 25.62 6.55 -28.58
N VAL A 425 25.35 5.60 -29.48
CA VAL A 425 26.20 5.33 -30.65
C VAL A 425 25.43 5.75 -31.88
N ASP A 426 26.06 6.48 -32.78
CA ASP A 426 25.45 6.89 -34.03
C ASP A 426 25.51 5.77 -35.08
N GLU A 427 25.02 6.07 -36.28
CA GLU A 427 25.02 5.13 -37.41
C GLU A 427 26.45 4.77 -37.92
N ASN A 428 27.48 5.47 -37.43
CA ASN A 428 28.90 5.24 -37.79
C ASN A 428 29.71 4.61 -36.64
N ASP A 429 29.03 4.11 -35.60
CA ASP A 429 29.63 3.59 -34.34
C ASP A 429 30.45 4.64 -33.55
N GLU A 430 30.20 5.95 -33.76
CA GLU A 430 30.80 6.98 -32.96
C GLU A 430 29.94 7.28 -31.71
N LEU A 431 30.60 7.49 -30.57
CA LEU A 431 29.93 7.83 -29.32
C LEU A 431 29.30 9.22 -29.39
N ILE A 432 27.98 9.28 -29.36
CA ILE A 432 27.21 10.52 -29.33
C ILE A 432 26.76 10.81 -27.90
N ASP A 433 26.96 12.04 -27.50
CA ASP A 433 26.32 12.56 -26.30
C ASP A 433 25.03 13.33 -26.67
N PRO A 434 23.85 12.77 -26.33
CA PRO A 434 22.59 13.45 -26.62
C PRO A 434 22.45 14.81 -25.92
N ILE A 435 23.21 15.06 -24.84
CA ILE A 435 23.16 16.30 -24.07
C ILE A 435 24.04 17.36 -24.72
N GLU A 436 25.23 17.01 -25.27
CA GLU A 436 26.05 17.96 -26.02
C GLU A 436 25.36 18.48 -27.28
N GLN A 437 24.56 17.65 -27.95
CA GLN A 437 23.77 18.10 -29.11
C GLN A 437 22.67 19.12 -28.71
N THR A 438 22.12 19.01 -27.50
CA THR A 438 21.10 19.95 -26.99
C THR A 438 21.76 21.22 -26.43
N ALA A 439 22.90 21.10 -25.75
CA ALA A 439 23.65 22.23 -25.20
C ALA A 439 24.29 23.16 -26.26
N ALA A 440 24.61 22.61 -27.44
CA ALA A 440 25.09 23.43 -28.58
C ALA A 440 23.99 24.35 -29.16
N ALA A 441 22.72 24.15 -28.80
CA ALA A 441 21.60 24.98 -29.25
C ALA A 441 21.29 26.14 -28.28
N ASP A 442 21.73 26.07 -27.00
CA ASP A 442 21.47 27.11 -25.96
C ASP A 442 22.80 27.74 -25.51
N ALA A 443 23.27 28.73 -26.25
CA ALA A 443 24.59 29.38 -26.05
C ALA A 443 24.69 30.31 -24.81
N GLU A 444 23.78 30.21 -23.83
CA GLU A 444 23.80 30.99 -22.58
C GLU A 444 23.91 30.13 -21.33
N THR A 445 24.19 28.82 -21.43
CA THR A 445 24.18 27.91 -20.28
C THR A 445 25.54 27.95 -19.56
N GLN A 446 25.51 28.25 -18.27
CA GLN A 446 26.63 28.22 -17.34
C GLN A 446 27.33 26.86 -17.38
N THR A 447 28.67 26.80 -17.45
CA THR A 447 29.39 25.51 -17.45
C THR A 447 29.25 24.82 -16.10
N PHE A 448 29.27 23.46 -16.08
CA PHE A 448 29.15 22.67 -14.86
C PHE A 448 30.13 23.11 -13.76
N PRO A 449 31.44 23.34 -14.02
CA PRO A 449 32.35 23.84 -13.00
C PRO A 449 31.96 25.22 -12.45
N GLN A 450 31.45 26.10 -13.26
CA GLN A 450 31.00 27.43 -12.82
C GLN A 450 29.80 27.36 -11.90
N MET A 451 28.82 26.52 -12.27
CA MET A 451 27.65 26.23 -11.45
C MET A 451 28.07 25.66 -10.06
N ILE A 452 29.02 24.73 -10.04
CA ILE A 452 29.48 24.14 -8.77
C ILE A 452 30.16 25.19 -7.91
N LEU A 453 31.04 26.05 -8.48
CA LEU A 453 31.74 27.10 -7.74
C LEU A 453 30.79 28.16 -7.15
N GLU A 454 29.77 28.57 -7.88
CA GLU A 454 28.77 29.50 -7.35
C GLU A 454 27.96 28.92 -6.21
N ASN A 455 27.51 27.69 -6.36
CA ASN A 455 26.78 26.99 -5.30
C ASN A 455 27.69 26.74 -4.08
N LEU A 456 28.95 26.36 -4.28
CA LEU A 456 29.92 26.14 -3.22
C LEU A 456 30.21 27.42 -2.43
N LYS A 457 30.33 28.57 -3.14
CA LYS A 457 30.51 29.89 -2.51
C LYS A 457 29.35 30.24 -1.60
N THR A 458 28.12 29.99 -2.05
CA THR A 458 26.89 30.33 -1.31
C THR A 458 26.59 29.36 -0.19
N ALA A 459 26.67 28.05 -0.47
CA ALA A 459 26.30 27.01 0.47
C ALA A 459 27.40 26.63 1.44
N GLY A 460 28.70 26.81 1.06
CA GLY A 460 29.83 26.28 1.81
C GLY A 460 29.85 24.74 1.85
N VAL A 461 30.71 24.18 2.68
CA VAL A 461 30.82 22.72 2.86
C VAL A 461 30.35 22.34 4.25
N GLN A 462 29.30 21.57 4.35
CA GLN A 462 28.71 21.10 5.60
C GLN A 462 29.45 19.85 6.11
N GLN A 463 29.66 19.77 7.41
CA GLN A 463 30.16 18.60 8.11
C GLN A 463 29.09 18.07 9.10
N ALA A 464 29.45 17.06 9.88
CA ALA A 464 28.56 16.43 10.85
C ALA A 464 27.94 17.44 11.84
N HIS A 465 28.72 18.43 12.28
CA HIS A 465 28.23 19.52 13.14
C HIS A 465 28.14 20.83 12.37
N LYS A 466 27.13 21.63 12.66
CA LYS A 466 26.93 22.95 12.03
C LYS A 466 28.08 23.91 12.31
N GLU A 467 28.74 23.77 13.45
CA GLU A 467 29.86 24.58 13.88
C GLU A 467 31.11 24.34 13.03
N ASP A 468 31.26 23.13 12.49
CA ASP A 468 32.38 22.71 11.65
C ASP A 468 32.18 23.04 10.16
N LYS A 469 31.15 23.78 9.80
CA LYS A 469 30.87 24.18 8.43
C LYS A 469 31.99 25.06 7.90
N ILE A 470 32.52 24.72 6.71
CA ILE A 470 33.51 25.56 6.01
C ILE A 470 32.78 26.59 5.18
N VAL A 471 32.99 27.87 5.49
CA VAL A 471 32.43 29.00 4.76
C VAL A 471 33.57 29.74 4.05
N PHE A 472 33.47 29.84 2.72
CA PHE A 472 34.51 30.51 1.94
C PHE A 472 34.36 32.03 1.98
N THR A 473 35.44 32.74 2.32
CA THR A 473 35.54 34.17 2.22
C THR A 473 35.77 34.61 0.77
N SER A 474 36.52 33.81 0.01
CA SER A 474 36.68 33.97 -1.43
C SER A 474 36.83 32.64 -2.12
N LEU A 475 36.36 32.56 -3.36
CA LEU A 475 36.51 31.41 -4.23
C LEU A 475 36.85 31.91 -5.63
N ALA A 476 38.03 31.55 -6.13
CA ALA A 476 38.53 32.00 -7.43
C ALA A 476 39.03 30.80 -8.26
N PRO A 477 38.80 30.80 -9.58
CA PRO A 477 39.32 29.77 -10.47
C PRO A 477 40.87 29.68 -10.32
N TRP A 478 41.36 28.44 -10.38
CA TRP A 478 42.79 28.13 -10.31
C TRP A 478 43.25 27.46 -11.62
N PRO A 479 44.38 27.88 -12.22
CA PRO A 479 44.85 27.33 -13.48
C PRO A 479 45.60 25.98 -13.31
N GLY A 480 45.03 25.07 -12.56
CA GLY A 480 45.62 23.74 -12.28
C GLY A 480 45.08 22.68 -13.24
N HIS A 481 45.70 21.50 -13.21
CA HIS A 481 45.25 20.36 -14.01
C HIS A 481 44.08 19.60 -13.28
N TYR A 482 44.24 19.37 -11.99
CA TYR A 482 43.26 18.72 -11.13
C TYR A 482 42.53 19.71 -10.24
N ILE A 483 43.21 20.82 -9.85
CA ILE A 483 42.61 21.84 -9.01
C ILE A 483 41.88 22.87 -9.89
N SER A 484 40.57 22.96 -9.69
CA SER A 484 39.70 23.86 -10.46
C SER A 484 39.59 25.24 -9.87
N ALA A 485 39.78 25.39 -8.54
CA ALA A 485 39.68 26.67 -7.85
C ALA A 485 40.48 26.72 -6.56
N GLU A 486 40.84 27.95 -6.13
CA GLU A 486 41.33 28.29 -4.81
C GLU A 486 40.18 28.82 -3.96
N GLY A 487 39.89 28.19 -2.83
CA GLY A 487 39.00 28.68 -1.81
C GLY A 487 39.78 29.24 -0.60
N ARG A 488 39.33 30.36 -0.05
CA ARG A 488 39.87 30.88 1.21
C ARG A 488 38.79 30.84 2.27
N TYR A 489 39.14 30.36 3.46
CA TYR A 489 38.25 30.31 4.61
C TYR A 489 39.00 30.70 5.87
N ARG A 490 38.28 31.10 6.91
CA ARG A 490 38.89 31.43 8.21
C ARG A 490 38.64 30.38 9.23
N GLU A 491 39.66 30.07 10.03
CA GLU A 491 39.55 29.13 11.13
C GLU A 491 38.45 29.55 12.11
N GLY A 492 37.59 28.59 12.48
CA GLY A 492 36.47 28.83 13.41
C GLY A 492 35.38 29.78 12.88
N ASN A 493 35.40 30.16 11.59
CA ASN A 493 34.46 31.10 10.98
C ASN A 493 34.41 32.47 11.71
N THR A 494 35.48 32.88 12.37
CA THR A 494 35.59 34.15 13.10
C THR A 494 36.42 35.15 12.32
N GLU A 495 36.17 36.45 12.52
CA GLU A 495 36.95 37.51 11.85
C GLU A 495 38.43 37.52 12.28
N SER A 496 38.77 37.00 13.45
CA SER A 496 40.12 36.91 13.98
C SER A 496 40.85 35.61 13.66
N GLY A 497 40.17 34.63 13.04
CA GLY A 497 40.76 33.36 12.66
C GLY A 497 41.82 33.46 11.57
N ALA A 498 42.83 32.60 11.60
CA ALA A 498 43.86 32.52 10.56
C ALA A 498 43.20 32.18 9.21
N GLU A 499 43.67 32.86 8.15
CA GLU A 499 43.18 32.54 6.81
C GLU A 499 43.86 31.29 6.27
N ARG A 500 43.08 30.32 5.78
CA ARG A 500 43.53 29.06 5.20
C ARG A 500 43.18 28.99 3.72
N ARG A 501 43.99 28.27 2.95
CA ARG A 501 43.84 28.08 1.51
C ARG A 501 43.39 26.64 1.22
N ALA A 502 42.23 26.51 0.58
CA ALA A 502 41.71 25.24 0.14
C ALA A 502 41.88 25.07 -1.37
N ALA A 503 42.46 23.96 -1.78
CA ALA A 503 42.43 23.53 -3.17
C ALA A 503 41.08 22.82 -3.44
N ILE A 504 40.37 23.25 -4.49
CA ILE A 504 39.07 22.66 -4.86
C ILE A 504 39.24 21.80 -6.11
N LEU A 505 39.03 20.49 -5.95
CA LEU A 505 38.88 19.56 -7.07
C LEU A 505 37.38 19.42 -7.36
N ILE A 506 36.97 19.66 -8.60
CA ILE A 506 35.62 19.36 -9.08
C ILE A 506 35.67 18.07 -9.87
N GLY A 507 35.04 17.03 -9.36
CA GLY A 507 34.91 15.75 -10.05
C GLY A 507 34.02 15.82 -11.29
N PRO A 508 34.01 14.79 -12.12
CA PRO A 508 33.20 14.78 -13.34
C PRO A 508 31.72 14.88 -13.01
N GLU A 509 30.97 15.59 -13.85
CA GLU A 509 29.51 15.69 -13.75
C GLU A 509 28.86 14.31 -13.79
N PHE A 510 29.36 13.45 -14.67
CA PHE A 510 28.94 12.07 -14.82
C PHE A 510 30.14 11.15 -14.64
N GLY A 511 30.18 10.40 -13.52
CA GLY A 511 31.30 9.51 -13.23
C GLY A 511 31.69 9.50 -11.77
N THR A 512 32.88 8.98 -11.50
CA THR A 512 33.40 8.70 -10.17
C THR A 512 34.81 9.26 -10.05
N VAL A 513 35.12 9.90 -8.92
CA VAL A 513 36.48 10.31 -8.61
C VAL A 513 37.22 9.10 -8.06
N SER A 514 38.33 8.75 -8.70
CA SER A 514 39.16 7.62 -8.33
C SER A 514 40.26 8.01 -7.32
N ARG A 515 40.82 7.00 -6.65
CA ARG A 515 41.96 7.21 -5.78
C ARG A 515 43.20 7.82 -6.50
N PRO A 516 43.55 7.43 -7.75
CA PRO A 516 44.58 8.10 -8.52
C PRO A 516 44.35 9.58 -8.70
N ASP A 517 43.08 10.00 -9.00
CA ASP A 517 42.73 11.42 -9.16
C ASP A 517 42.96 12.21 -7.87
N LEU A 518 42.55 11.67 -6.74
CA LEU A 518 42.75 12.31 -5.44
C LEU A 518 44.25 12.41 -5.09
N VAL A 519 45.05 11.41 -5.40
CA VAL A 519 46.50 11.43 -5.20
C VAL A 519 47.15 12.52 -6.07
N ALA A 520 46.78 12.61 -7.32
CA ALA A 520 47.30 13.60 -8.25
C ALA A 520 46.90 15.04 -7.80
N ALA A 521 45.64 15.26 -7.47
CA ALA A 521 45.15 16.53 -6.96
C ALA A 521 45.82 16.93 -5.62
N ALA A 522 46.02 15.99 -4.71
CA ALA A 522 46.72 16.24 -3.44
C ALA A 522 48.19 16.59 -3.62
N ARG A 523 48.86 16.00 -4.61
CA ARG A 523 50.25 16.40 -4.99
C ARG A 523 50.24 17.84 -5.53
N GLU A 524 49.40 18.16 -6.47
CA GLU A 524 49.26 19.49 -7.03
C GLU A 524 48.95 20.54 -5.96
N ALA A 525 48.04 20.20 -5.01
CA ALA A 525 47.74 21.04 -3.85
C ALA A 525 48.98 21.24 -2.94
N GLY A 526 49.76 20.22 -2.73
CA GLY A 526 51.02 20.29 -1.94
C GLY A 526 52.07 21.17 -2.62
N ASP A 527 52.24 21.02 -3.92
CA ASP A 527 53.20 21.79 -4.71
C ASP A 527 52.85 23.29 -4.79
N ALA A 528 51.55 23.62 -4.76
CA ALA A 528 51.00 25.00 -4.78
C ALA A 528 50.82 25.59 -3.35
N ASP A 529 51.27 24.89 -2.33
CA ASP A 529 51.25 25.33 -0.91
C ASP A 529 49.83 25.59 -0.37
N PHE A 530 48.89 24.76 -0.72
CA PHE A 530 47.55 24.75 -0.11
C PHE A 530 47.59 24.04 1.27
N ASP A 531 46.61 24.39 2.13
CA ASP A 531 46.48 23.82 3.46
C ASP A 531 45.62 22.53 3.45
N VAL A 532 44.64 22.43 2.55
CA VAL A 532 43.69 21.34 2.46
C VAL A 532 43.21 21.14 1.01
N LEU A 533 42.95 19.91 0.63
CA LEU A 533 42.24 19.57 -0.62
C LEU A 533 40.78 19.24 -0.30
N ILE A 534 39.84 19.95 -0.94
CA ILE A 534 38.40 19.65 -0.91
C ILE A 534 38.00 19.10 -2.27
N ALA A 535 37.76 17.81 -2.33
CA ALA A 535 37.27 17.17 -3.54
C ALA A 535 35.72 17.17 -3.53
N CYS A 536 35.12 17.80 -4.54
CA CYS A 536 33.67 17.87 -4.71
C CYS A 536 33.26 16.89 -5.81
N ALA A 537 32.52 15.84 -5.46
CA ALA A 537 32.06 14.84 -6.43
C ALA A 537 30.72 14.21 -6.05
N PHE A 538 29.95 13.78 -7.04
CA PHE A 538 28.73 13.00 -6.80
C PHE A 538 29.05 11.59 -6.28
N SER A 539 30.13 10.99 -6.74
CA SER A 539 30.55 9.65 -6.35
C SER A 539 32.06 9.52 -6.22
N TYR A 540 32.48 8.64 -5.32
CA TYR A 540 33.85 8.25 -5.12
C TYR A 540 34.00 6.74 -5.29
N ASP A 541 35.11 6.31 -5.86
CA ASP A 541 35.53 4.91 -5.92
C ASP A 541 35.67 4.35 -4.48
N ALA A 542 35.36 3.09 -4.28
CA ALA A 542 35.46 2.43 -2.97
C ALA A 542 36.87 2.52 -2.38
N HIS A 543 37.94 2.47 -3.19
CA HIS A 543 39.32 2.65 -2.77
C HIS A 543 39.71 4.11 -2.49
N ALA A 544 38.91 5.06 -2.95
CA ALA A 544 39.09 6.48 -2.65
C ALA A 544 38.66 6.82 -1.21
N THR A 545 37.76 6.04 -0.62
CA THR A 545 37.23 6.28 0.74
C THR A 545 38.30 6.19 1.81
N GLU A 546 39.29 5.34 1.64
CA GLU A 546 40.39 5.16 2.60
C GLU A 546 41.48 6.25 2.50
N PHE A 547 41.39 7.15 1.49
CA PHE A 547 42.41 8.15 1.23
C PHE A 547 42.06 9.48 1.91
N ALA A 548 42.56 9.70 3.14
CA ALA A 548 42.23 10.88 3.95
C ALA A 548 43.34 11.94 3.98
N LYS A 549 44.58 11.59 3.62
CA LYS A 549 45.72 12.52 3.71
C LYS A 549 46.84 12.11 2.77
N LEU A 550 47.54 13.11 2.18
CA LEU A 550 48.82 12.89 1.49
C LEU A 550 49.88 13.86 2.00
N GLY A 551 50.90 13.35 2.67
CA GLY A 551 51.90 14.17 3.32
C GLY A 551 51.26 15.12 4.34
N ARG A 552 51.42 16.44 4.15
CA ARG A 552 50.80 17.47 5.01
C ARG A 552 49.33 17.80 4.62
N ILE A 553 48.88 17.43 3.42
CA ILE A 553 47.61 17.84 2.86
C ILE A 553 46.49 16.90 3.30
N PRO A 554 45.54 17.32 4.14
CA PRO A 554 44.28 16.62 4.37
C PRO A 554 43.44 16.60 3.10
N VAL A 555 42.72 15.51 2.86
CA VAL A 555 41.84 15.33 1.70
C VAL A 555 40.41 15.15 2.19
N LEU A 556 39.61 16.20 1.99
CA LEU A 556 38.20 16.21 2.36
C LEU A 556 37.36 15.84 1.16
N LYS A 557 36.54 14.79 1.28
CA LYS A 557 35.64 14.29 0.24
C LYS A 557 34.27 14.91 0.44
N ALA A 558 34.00 16.03 -0.26
CA ALA A 558 32.70 16.71 -0.21
C ALA A 558 31.75 16.10 -1.24
N ARG A 559 30.78 15.31 -0.77
CA ARG A 559 29.77 14.73 -1.63
C ARG A 559 28.81 15.80 -2.14
N MET A 560 28.66 15.87 -3.45
CA MET A 560 27.72 16.77 -4.12
C MET A 560 26.30 16.19 -4.10
N ASN A 561 25.32 17.02 -3.81
CA ASN A 561 23.92 16.65 -3.87
C ASN A 561 23.38 16.72 -5.30
N ALA A 562 22.59 15.74 -5.71
CA ALA A 562 21.89 15.74 -7.01
C ALA A 562 20.97 16.97 -7.20
N ASP A 563 20.56 17.64 -6.12
CA ASP A 563 19.78 18.89 -6.17
C ASP A 563 20.54 20.03 -6.87
N LEU A 564 21.86 19.91 -7.05
CA LEU A 564 22.65 20.85 -7.85
C LEU A 564 22.20 20.93 -9.31
N HIS A 565 21.57 19.90 -9.84
CA HIS A 565 20.99 19.89 -11.19
C HIS A 565 19.55 20.42 -11.25
N MET A 566 18.95 20.80 -10.13
CA MET A 566 17.59 21.34 -10.08
C MET A 566 17.56 22.84 -10.37
N SER A 567 16.37 23.35 -10.75
CA SER A 567 16.18 24.77 -11.03
C SER A 567 16.51 25.66 -9.83
N ASP A 568 16.95 26.88 -10.09
CA ASP A 568 17.43 27.84 -9.08
C ASP A 568 16.43 28.16 -7.98
N ASP A 569 15.14 28.07 -8.26
CA ASP A 569 14.06 28.25 -7.27
C ASP A 569 14.08 27.21 -6.13
N LEU A 570 14.57 26.00 -6.40
CA LEU A 570 14.70 24.94 -5.40
C LEU A 570 16.04 25.00 -4.65
N LYS A 571 17.10 25.52 -5.28
CA LYS A 571 18.43 25.71 -4.67
C LYS A 571 18.42 26.79 -3.59
N ASN A 572 17.59 27.82 -3.75
CA ASN A 572 17.54 29.01 -2.88
C ASN A 572 16.77 28.84 -1.57
N THR A 573 16.26 27.66 -1.25
CA THR A 573 15.55 27.45 0.02
C THR A 573 16.44 27.51 1.27
N GLY A 574 17.76 27.62 1.10
CA GLY A 574 18.75 27.76 2.19
C GLY A 574 18.83 26.57 3.16
N LYS A 575 18.07 25.52 2.90
CA LYS A 575 17.92 24.33 3.76
C LYS A 575 18.56 23.06 3.20
N GLY A 576 19.08 23.09 1.99
CA GLY A 576 19.74 21.96 1.35
C GLY A 576 21.23 21.90 1.64
N ASN A 577 21.73 20.80 2.14
CA ASN A 577 23.17 20.54 2.25
C ASN A 577 23.68 20.12 0.86
N LEU A 578 24.14 21.09 0.05
CA LEU A 578 24.57 20.83 -1.32
C LEU A 578 25.93 20.14 -1.41
N PHE A 579 26.80 20.39 -0.42
CA PHE A 579 28.14 19.81 -0.29
C PHE A 579 28.31 19.30 1.13
N VAL A 580 28.48 18.00 1.30
CA VAL A 580 28.58 17.39 2.62
C VAL A 580 29.82 16.52 2.71
N ILE A 581 30.65 16.76 3.72
CA ILE A 581 31.72 15.87 4.11
C ILE A 581 31.13 14.90 5.14
N PHE A 582 31.06 13.64 4.78
CA PHE A 582 30.84 12.57 5.74
C PHE A 582 32.21 12.05 6.18
N GLY A 583 32.48 12.16 7.47
CA GLY A 583 33.70 11.66 8.06
C GLY A 583 33.81 10.14 7.92
N GLU A 584 35.04 9.61 8.02
CA GLU A 584 35.22 8.16 7.96
C GLU A 584 34.71 7.51 9.25
N PRO A 585 33.86 6.48 9.18
CA PRO A 585 33.46 5.75 10.39
C PRO A 585 34.61 4.93 10.93
N ASP A 586 34.89 5.11 12.24
CA ASP A 586 35.83 4.25 12.98
C ASP A 586 35.14 2.95 13.37
N ILE A 587 35.52 1.88 12.68
CA ILE A 587 34.90 0.56 12.80
C ILE A 587 35.98 -0.48 13.08
N LYS A 588 35.74 -1.34 14.08
CA LYS A 588 36.59 -2.49 14.36
C LYS A 588 35.83 -3.79 14.36
N ILE A 589 36.48 -4.83 13.85
CA ILE A 589 36.01 -6.20 13.95
C ILE A 589 36.58 -6.80 15.21
N LEU A 590 35.72 -7.32 16.06
CA LEU A 590 36.08 -7.97 17.32
C LEU A 590 35.86 -9.48 17.20
N SER A 591 36.68 -10.26 17.86
CA SER A 591 36.47 -11.70 17.99
C SER A 591 35.43 -11.95 19.07
N ALA A 592 34.47 -12.80 18.80
CA ALA A 592 33.45 -13.29 19.73
C ALA A 592 33.72 -14.76 20.10
N ASP A 593 32.91 -15.29 21.02
CA ASP A 593 33.03 -16.69 21.44
C ASP A 593 32.71 -17.63 20.27
N ASN A 594 33.21 -18.85 20.33
CA ASN A 594 33.01 -19.92 19.34
C ASN A 594 33.53 -19.63 17.91
N GLY A 595 34.42 -18.64 17.74
CA GLY A 595 35.00 -18.27 16.43
C GLY A 595 34.13 -17.33 15.62
N ASP A 596 33.04 -16.84 16.19
CA ASP A 596 32.21 -15.78 15.61
C ASP A 596 32.91 -14.42 15.68
N ILE A 597 32.39 -13.46 14.96
CA ILE A 597 32.88 -12.08 14.94
C ILE A 597 31.75 -11.10 15.30
N GLN A 598 32.15 -9.95 15.80
CA GLN A 598 31.31 -8.80 16.04
C GLN A 598 31.88 -7.55 15.38
N VAL A 599 31.06 -6.63 15.02
CA VAL A 599 31.46 -5.31 14.51
C VAL A 599 31.13 -4.28 15.57
N LYS A 600 32.09 -3.38 15.87
CA LYS A 600 31.86 -2.23 16.73
C LYS A 600 32.14 -0.93 15.98
N VAL A 601 31.22 0.02 16.07
CA VAL A 601 31.35 1.37 15.53
C VAL A 601 31.67 2.31 16.68
N PHE A 602 32.86 2.96 16.64
CA PHE A 602 33.30 3.86 17.69
C PHE A 602 32.85 5.30 17.47
N GLY A 603 32.63 5.69 16.21
CA GLY A 603 32.22 7.02 15.84
C GLY A 603 32.53 7.34 14.39
N VAL A 604 32.65 8.63 14.12
CA VAL A 604 32.97 9.17 12.79
C VAL A 604 34.10 10.18 12.93
N ASP A 605 35.11 10.06 12.10
CA ASP A 605 36.19 11.05 12.05
C ASP A 605 35.71 12.33 11.38
N VAL A 606 35.85 13.47 12.03
CA VAL A 606 35.42 14.79 11.53
C VAL A 606 36.65 15.69 11.41
N PHE A 607 36.73 16.39 10.27
CA PHE A 607 37.77 17.41 10.10
C PHE A 607 37.42 18.66 10.90
N ASP A 608 38.31 19.12 11.76
CA ASP A 608 38.15 20.37 12.48
C ASP A 608 38.77 21.52 11.66
N PRO A 609 37.92 22.42 11.08
CA PRO A 609 38.42 23.53 10.27
C PRO A 609 39.18 24.58 11.10
N THR A 610 39.09 24.52 12.45
CA THR A 610 39.75 25.44 13.35
C THR A 610 41.22 25.04 13.59
N THR A 611 41.45 23.73 13.81
CA THR A 611 42.79 23.21 14.07
C THR A 611 43.48 22.64 12.83
N GLY A 612 42.68 22.35 11.77
CA GLY A 612 43.16 21.69 10.57
C GLY A 612 43.44 20.18 10.79
N GLU A 613 43.02 19.63 11.92
CA GLU A 613 43.22 18.21 12.29
C GLU A 613 41.92 17.40 12.18
N VAL A 614 42.07 16.11 12.02
CA VAL A 614 40.95 15.17 12.07
C VAL A 614 40.76 14.72 13.53
N ARG A 615 39.56 14.95 14.06
CA ARG A 615 39.16 14.45 15.38
C ARG A 615 38.19 13.30 15.25
N SER A 616 38.30 12.31 16.12
CA SER A 616 37.32 11.24 16.24
C SER A 616 36.12 11.73 17.07
N ASP A 617 34.95 11.65 16.52
CA ASP A 617 33.69 12.00 17.19
C ASP A 617 32.98 10.74 17.69
N SER A 618 32.07 10.91 18.66
CA SER A 618 31.34 9.77 19.22
C SER A 618 30.35 9.18 18.20
N ALA A 619 29.82 8.02 18.51
CA ALA A 619 28.77 7.38 17.69
C ALA A 619 27.43 8.14 17.67
N ASP A 620 27.32 9.23 18.46
CA ASP A 620 26.07 10.03 18.56
C ASP A 620 25.68 10.74 17.26
N GLY A 621 26.66 11.00 16.39
CA GLY A 621 26.43 11.54 15.03
C GLY A 621 25.86 10.54 14.03
N ILE A 622 25.78 9.28 14.40
CA ILE A 622 25.31 8.19 13.54
C ILE A 622 23.84 7.92 13.84
N ALA A 623 22.99 8.00 12.82
CA ALA A 623 21.57 7.67 12.96
C ALA A 623 21.32 6.16 13.00
N CYS A 624 21.93 5.44 12.05
CA CYS A 624 21.83 3.98 11.98
C CYS A 624 23.04 3.38 11.22
N TRP A 625 23.22 2.08 11.41
CA TRP A 625 24.23 1.35 10.67
C TRP A 625 23.80 -0.09 10.39
N PHE A 626 24.31 -0.64 9.30
CA PHE A 626 23.92 -1.92 8.76
C PHE A 626 25.12 -2.78 8.46
N ILE A 627 24.95 -4.10 8.54
CA ILE A 627 25.98 -5.05 8.16
C ILE A 627 25.45 -6.01 7.11
N ASP A 628 26.20 -6.17 6.04
CA ASP A 628 26.15 -7.37 5.20
C ASP A 628 27.23 -8.33 5.71
N THR A 629 26.79 -9.41 6.35
CA THR A 629 27.70 -10.38 7.00
C THR A 629 28.36 -11.35 6.04
N ASP A 630 28.07 -11.29 4.73
CA ASP A 630 28.64 -12.15 3.70
C ASP A 630 28.59 -11.41 2.35
N TYR A 631 29.36 -10.33 2.24
CA TYR A 631 29.32 -9.40 1.11
C TYR A 631 29.95 -10.00 -0.15
N ASN A 632 29.23 -9.93 -1.27
CA ASN A 632 29.62 -10.52 -2.56
C ASN A 632 30.25 -9.55 -3.56
N GLU A 633 30.52 -8.31 -3.18
CA GLU A 633 31.02 -7.20 -4.02
C GLU A 633 30.06 -6.68 -5.09
N GLU A 634 28.87 -7.28 -5.26
CA GLU A 634 27.88 -6.87 -6.25
C GLU A 634 26.74 -6.05 -5.62
N SER A 635 26.22 -6.52 -4.48
CA SER A 635 25.05 -5.92 -3.84
C SER A 635 25.17 -5.97 -2.33
N PHE A 636 24.77 -4.89 -1.67
CA PHE A 636 24.70 -4.83 -0.23
C PHE A 636 23.37 -5.39 0.29
N PHE A 637 23.41 -6.46 1.08
CA PHE A 637 22.23 -7.04 1.72
C PHE A 637 22.23 -6.73 3.21
N VAL A 638 21.21 -6.02 3.70
CA VAL A 638 21.03 -5.77 5.13
C VAL A 638 20.72 -7.08 5.84
N ARG A 639 21.66 -7.58 6.62
CA ARG A 639 21.50 -8.76 7.47
C ARG A 639 21.41 -8.40 8.94
N HIS A 640 22.12 -7.36 9.36
CA HIS A 640 22.00 -6.74 10.67
C HIS A 640 21.73 -5.24 10.52
N ALA A 641 20.91 -4.69 11.42
CA ALA A 641 20.57 -3.28 11.49
C ALA A 641 20.64 -2.80 12.94
N TYR A 642 21.26 -1.65 13.16
CA TYR A 642 21.43 -1.03 14.46
C TYR A 642 21.14 0.46 14.39
N PHE A 643 20.73 1.04 15.52
CA PHE A 643 20.25 2.40 15.61
C PHE A 643 20.92 3.11 16.76
N LEU A 644 21.54 4.26 16.50
CA LEU A 644 22.31 5.01 17.51
C LEU A 644 21.77 6.40 17.76
N GLY A 645 21.16 7.03 16.77
CA GLY A 645 20.75 8.44 16.83
C GLY A 645 19.71 8.74 17.91
N ALA A 646 20.05 9.68 18.80
CA ALA A 646 19.16 10.14 19.86
C ALA A 646 18.01 11.03 19.34
N ASN A 647 18.17 11.67 18.20
CA ASN A 647 17.34 12.80 17.76
C ASN A 647 16.62 12.60 16.43
N ASP A 648 16.43 11.37 15.94
CA ASP A 648 15.81 11.16 14.64
C ASP A 648 14.82 10.03 14.64
N PRO A 649 14.21 9.66 13.55
CA PRO A 649 12.94 8.89 13.50
C PRO A 649 12.76 7.85 14.59
N TYR A 650 13.85 7.37 15.17
CA TYR A 650 13.83 6.44 16.31
C TYR A 650 13.39 7.05 17.63
N SER A 651 13.72 8.31 17.89
CA SER A 651 13.22 9.03 19.04
C SER A 651 11.68 9.19 18.93
N ALA A 652 11.20 9.54 17.75
CA ALA A 652 9.78 9.59 17.46
C ALA A 652 9.12 8.21 17.57
N LEU A 653 9.74 7.16 17.01
CA LEU A 653 9.27 5.79 17.09
C LEU A 653 9.23 5.30 18.54
N LYS A 654 10.32 5.51 19.31
CA LYS A 654 10.39 5.15 20.72
C LYS A 654 9.31 5.88 21.55
N THR A 655 9.09 7.15 21.29
CA THR A 655 8.01 7.91 21.94
C THR A 655 6.63 7.38 21.60
N THR A 656 6.41 7.05 20.33
CA THR A 656 5.14 6.51 19.84
C THR A 656 4.85 5.12 20.41
N LEU A 657 5.88 4.29 20.60
CA LEU A 657 5.77 2.91 21.08
C LEU A 657 6.04 2.75 22.58
N LYS A 658 6.20 3.83 23.33
CA LYS A 658 6.69 3.83 24.72
C LYS A 658 6.04 2.83 25.67
N ALA A 659 4.77 2.47 25.43
CA ALA A 659 4.03 1.50 26.24
C ALA A 659 4.08 0.05 25.67
N GLU A 660 4.68 -0.16 24.51
CA GLU A 660 4.56 -1.41 23.72
C GLU A 660 5.91 -1.99 23.30
N ILE A 661 7.00 -1.31 23.61
CA ILE A 661 8.36 -1.78 23.30
C ILE A 661 8.79 -2.79 24.37
N ASP A 662 9.22 -3.96 23.91
CA ASP A 662 10.06 -4.85 24.69
C ASP A 662 11.44 -4.20 24.82
N GLU A 663 11.78 -3.71 26.03
CA GLU A 663 13.01 -2.96 26.28
C GLU A 663 14.27 -3.84 26.09
N GLU A 664 14.17 -5.13 26.36
CA GLU A 664 15.30 -6.05 26.15
C GLU A 664 15.56 -6.25 24.65
N ALA A 665 14.51 -6.48 23.86
CA ALA A 665 14.64 -6.58 22.41
C ALA A 665 15.12 -5.26 21.79
N TRP A 666 14.62 -4.11 22.27
CA TRP A 666 15.03 -2.79 21.78
C TRP A 666 16.51 -2.50 22.09
N SER A 667 16.99 -2.82 23.29
CA SER A 667 18.37 -2.61 23.68
C SER A 667 19.36 -3.34 22.76
N THR A 668 18.95 -4.49 22.21
CA THR A 668 19.77 -5.24 21.24
C THR A 668 19.89 -4.59 19.86
N LEU A 669 18.97 -3.70 19.52
CA LEU A 669 18.97 -2.93 18.26
C LEU A 669 19.61 -1.54 18.44
N HIS A 670 19.49 -0.95 19.62
CA HIS A 670 20.11 0.32 19.97
C HIS A 670 21.51 0.06 20.52
N SER A 671 22.45 -0.24 19.61
CA SER A 671 23.80 -0.67 19.97
C SER A 671 24.83 -0.19 18.96
N ASP A 672 25.99 0.21 19.49
CA ASP A 672 27.22 0.47 18.72
C ASP A 672 27.96 -0.82 18.36
N THR A 673 27.55 -1.94 18.93
CA THR A 673 28.19 -3.25 18.77
C THR A 673 27.18 -4.25 18.23
N SER A 674 27.56 -4.99 17.21
CA SER A 674 26.69 -6.00 16.60
C SER A 674 26.52 -7.22 17.50
N ARG A 675 25.44 -7.97 17.27
CA ARG A 675 25.37 -9.37 17.73
C ARG A 675 26.48 -10.18 17.07
N PRO A 676 26.98 -11.24 17.73
CA PRO A 676 27.91 -12.16 17.11
C PRO A 676 27.31 -12.82 15.87
N PHE A 677 28.13 -13.04 14.85
CA PHE A 677 27.75 -13.77 13.66
C PHE A 677 28.94 -14.56 13.11
N PRO A 678 28.69 -15.66 12.39
CA PRO A 678 29.75 -16.51 11.86
C PRO A 678 30.58 -15.77 10.81
N LYS A 679 31.84 -16.15 10.66
CA LYS A 679 32.73 -15.61 9.64
C LYS A 679 32.11 -15.78 8.25
N PRO A 680 32.23 -14.77 7.36
CA PRO A 680 31.64 -14.79 6.00
C PRO A 680 32.27 -15.88 5.12
N LYS A 681 31.45 -16.52 4.31
CA LYS A 681 31.95 -17.49 3.29
C LYS A 681 32.71 -16.79 2.17
N SER A 682 32.32 -15.56 1.85
CA SER A 682 32.99 -14.68 0.88
C SER A 682 34.34 -14.14 1.35
N GLY A 683 34.69 -14.34 2.65
CA GLY A 683 35.86 -13.73 3.29
C GLY A 683 35.70 -12.20 3.45
N ARG A 684 34.52 -11.65 3.30
CA ARG A 684 34.26 -10.21 3.36
C ARG A 684 32.93 -9.88 4.02
N ILE A 685 32.96 -8.79 4.80
CA ILE A 685 31.76 -8.13 5.30
C ILE A 685 31.73 -6.69 4.79
N ALA A 686 30.56 -6.12 4.65
CA ALA A 686 30.39 -4.70 4.39
C ALA A 686 29.60 -4.05 5.53
N VAL A 687 30.05 -2.88 5.97
CA VAL A 687 29.39 -2.07 7.01
C VAL A 687 29.00 -0.74 6.40
N LYS A 688 27.73 -0.40 6.46
CA LYS A 688 27.19 0.86 5.98
C LYS A 688 26.73 1.69 7.17
N VAL A 689 27.21 2.92 7.26
CA VAL A 689 26.89 3.88 8.33
C VAL A 689 26.15 5.05 7.72
N ILE A 690 25.08 5.49 8.36
CA ILE A 690 24.23 6.60 7.90
C ILE A 690 24.13 7.64 9.01
N ASN A 691 24.43 8.90 8.69
CA ASN A 691 24.34 10.00 9.63
C ASN A 691 22.91 10.55 9.72
N HIS A 692 22.70 11.52 10.63
CA HIS A 692 21.42 12.18 10.81
C HIS A 692 20.99 13.09 9.62
N LEU A 693 21.92 13.40 8.71
CA LEU A 693 21.65 14.14 7.47
C LEU A 693 21.20 13.21 6.33
N GLY A 694 21.30 11.89 6.52
CA GLY A 694 20.96 10.91 5.50
C GLY A 694 22.12 10.54 4.58
N ASP A 695 23.33 11.07 4.83
CA ASP A 695 24.50 10.66 4.08
C ASP A 695 24.99 9.32 4.57
N GLU A 696 25.54 8.52 3.67
CA GLU A 696 26.01 7.17 3.95
C GLU A 696 27.45 6.97 3.51
N VAL A 697 28.18 6.16 4.29
CA VAL A 697 29.48 5.62 3.93
C VAL A 697 29.45 4.11 4.12
N MET A 698 30.02 3.40 3.18
CA MET A 698 30.17 1.95 3.24
C MET A 698 31.66 1.60 3.31
N LYS A 699 32.03 0.76 4.28
CA LYS A 699 33.36 0.15 4.37
C LYS A 699 33.27 -1.35 4.20
N VAL A 700 34.23 -1.91 3.46
CA VAL A 700 34.36 -3.35 3.23
C VAL A 700 35.58 -3.86 3.98
N PHE A 701 35.38 -4.89 4.78
CA PHE A 701 36.42 -5.52 5.57
C PHE A 701 36.68 -6.94 5.11
N ARG A 702 37.95 -7.32 5.02
CA ARG A 702 38.33 -8.72 4.86
C ARG A 702 38.34 -9.38 6.22
N VAL A 703 37.83 -10.57 6.31
CA VAL A 703 37.74 -11.39 7.51
C VAL A 703 38.39 -12.73 7.20
N ASP A 704 39.58 -12.92 7.73
CA ASP A 704 40.39 -14.15 7.55
C ASP A 704 39.97 -15.27 8.53
#